data_1fb7e7f881618425a345c4486621c902
#
_entry.id   1fb7e7f881618425a345c4486621c902
#
_cell.length_a   1.000
_cell.length_b   1.000
_cell.length_c   1.000
_cell.angle_alpha   90.00
_cell.angle_beta   90.00
_cell.angle_gamma   90.00
#
_symmetry.space_group_name_H-M   'P 1'
#
loop_
_entity.id
_entity.type
_entity.pdbx_description
1 polymer ?
#
loop_
_entity_poly.entity_id
_entity_poly.type
_entity_poly.pdbx_seq_one_letter_code
_entity_poly.pdbx_strand_id
1 'polypeptide(L)'
;MTSFLPRTPPAAQRALQRGDQDAGRTMKPTLLPWALLLLATVPGPDLWPAAGAQLSCSQRCGDQSGPCSCHPTCFGLASCCVDIRDFCLEISPYSGSMMGGKDFVVRHLNWPNPADSVICSFKESIQTHGYVDASGRVHCVSPLLYESGRIPFTLSMNNGRSFPRSGTWLSVHPSKVSDSEKSQLVNETRWQYYGTPGTQGNLTLTWNTSALPSDTVTIELWGYEETGKPYSQQWAAAWSYLYSLATNIHNSGSFTFTPKPAPQNFQRWEVGSLRIVDSRHSAGKPDVQAIWSNEHALAWHLGEDFRMDPVAWARNQCLAWEELEDQLPTFLEELPDCPCTLAQARADSGRFHTDYGCDLEQGSVCTYHPGAVHCVRSVQASPRYYSGQQCCYTADGTQLLTADSTGGSTPDRGHDWGSPPYRVPPRVPGLSHWIYDVISFYHCCLWAPECFRYMNRRPSSDCRSYRPPRLASAFGDPHFVTFDGTNFTFNGRGEYVLLEAALTDLRVQARTQTRVTPEGSQDRGTGLTAVAVQEANSDVVEVRLGDGAGVLQVLLNQEVLSFAEQRWMDLKGMFLSVAAGNRVSVMLTSEAGLEISLQGPFLSVAVLLPEKFLTHTQGLLGTFNNDPADDFTLRSGEVLPPSASSRELFRFGADWAVQNASSLLTYDSKFLVENFKERPKHDPTFLPLFPEESSASPSQASAAADLCGDDSFCKFDVAATGSLSVGNASRVAHMQHRLRVQSLQPVVSCGWLAPPANGHKQGERYLVGSTVRFRCNNGYSLAGADASTCQADGTWSWPTPTCQPGRSYAVLLGIIFGGLGLVALVGLGYWLLRRRKSNTAVWGSQP
;
A
#
# COMPACT_ATOMS: atom_id res chain seq x y z
N MET A 1 16.89 -41.92 24.12
CA MET A 1 17.43 -41.90 25.51
C MET A 1 17.69 -40.46 25.86
N THR A 2 17.01 -40.08 26.90
CA THR A 2 17.01 -38.94 27.82
C THR A 2 16.41 -37.62 27.30
N SER A 3 15.23 -37.45 27.83
CA SER A 3 14.37 -36.30 27.99
C SER A 3 15.03 -35.11 28.68
N PHE A 4 14.69 -33.88 28.29
CA PHE A 4 14.61 -32.74 29.19
C PHE A 4 13.46 -31.78 28.72
N LEU A 5 12.48 -31.64 29.60
CA LEU A 5 11.41 -30.62 29.60
C LEU A 5 11.95 -29.33 30.24
N PRO A 6 11.51 -28.15 29.83
CA PRO A 6 11.82 -26.89 30.48
C PRO A 6 10.80 -26.53 31.56
N ARG A 7 11.35 -26.02 32.68
CA ARG A 7 10.64 -25.54 33.86
C ARG A 7 10.19 -24.10 33.67
N THR A 8 8.97 -23.82 34.09
CA THR A 8 8.40 -22.47 34.37
C THR A 8 8.99 -21.88 35.64
N PRO A 9 9.17 -20.56 35.77
CA PRO A 9 9.42 -19.87 37.03
C PRO A 9 8.12 -19.25 37.62
N PRO A 10 8.08 -19.05 38.95
CA PRO A 10 6.86 -18.79 39.71
C PRO A 10 6.59 -17.32 39.96
N ALA A 11 5.33 -17.02 40.26
CA ALA A 11 4.80 -15.76 40.74
C ALA A 11 5.35 -15.36 42.12
N ALA A 12 5.57 -14.09 42.35
CA ALA A 12 5.86 -13.53 43.67
C ALA A 12 4.82 -12.44 44.01
N GLN A 13 3.95 -12.79 44.95
CA GLN A 13 3.17 -11.87 45.79
C GLN A 13 4.06 -11.36 46.93
N ARG A 14 3.79 -10.14 47.42
CA ARG A 14 3.78 -9.60 48.80
C ARG A 14 3.83 -8.09 48.72
N ALA A 15 2.98 -7.41 49.30
CA ALA A 15 2.23 -7.23 50.57
C ALA A 15 2.64 -5.95 51.31
N LEU A 16 1.68 -5.11 51.53
CA LEU A 16 1.30 -4.37 52.73
C LEU A 16 2.35 -3.77 53.69
N GLN A 17 2.16 -2.49 53.99
CA GLN A 17 2.00 -1.90 55.34
C GLN A 17 1.80 -0.39 55.23
N ARG A 18 0.67 0.21 55.67
CA ARG A 18 0.12 0.62 56.95
C ARG A 18 0.66 1.95 57.50
N GLY A 19 -0.30 2.77 57.92
CA GLY A 19 -0.22 3.88 58.88
C GLY A 19 -1.27 4.94 58.52
N ASP A 20 -2.40 4.90 59.01
CA ASP A 20 -3.14 5.29 60.23
C ASP A 20 -3.08 6.78 60.53
N GLN A 21 -4.21 7.31 60.69
CA GLN A 21 -5.10 7.97 61.74
C GLN A 21 -5.53 9.36 61.29
N ASP A 22 -6.66 9.96 61.55
CA ASP A 22 -7.74 9.65 62.43
C ASP A 22 -8.98 10.57 62.18
N ALA A 23 -10.12 10.14 62.69
CA ALA A 23 -11.29 10.88 63.16
C ALA A 23 -12.20 11.60 62.11
N GLY A 24 -13.42 11.30 61.91
CA GLY A 24 -14.48 10.85 62.83
C GLY A 24 -15.61 11.85 62.88
N ARG A 25 -16.80 11.58 62.33
CA ARG A 25 -18.08 11.81 62.97
C ARG A 25 -19.26 11.42 62.07
N THR A 26 -20.00 10.48 62.57
CA THR A 26 -21.32 10.01 62.20
C THR A 26 -22.40 11.05 62.40
N MET A 27 -23.47 11.04 61.58
CA MET A 27 -24.87 11.00 62.05
C MET A 27 -25.81 10.68 60.88
N LYS A 28 -26.65 9.69 61.17
CA LYS A 28 -27.86 9.28 60.44
C LYS A 28 -29.09 9.81 61.19
N PRO A 29 -30.32 9.49 60.83
CA PRO A 29 -31.26 10.21 59.97
C PRO A 29 -32.51 10.60 60.70
N THR A 30 -33.41 11.39 60.12
CA THR A 30 -34.78 11.53 60.58
C THR A 30 -35.79 11.67 59.46
N LEU A 31 -36.91 10.95 59.68
CA LEU A 31 -38.08 10.71 58.85
C LEU A 31 -39.09 11.85 58.97
N LEU A 32 -39.74 12.24 57.83
CA LEU A 32 -41.18 12.49 57.54
C LEU A 32 -42.07 13.21 58.64
N PRO A 33 -43.21 13.91 58.29
CA PRO A 33 -44.26 13.49 57.38
C PRO A 33 -45.07 14.59 56.59
N TRP A 34 -45.74 14.14 55.52
CA TRP A 34 -47.10 14.45 55.00
C TRP A 34 -47.70 15.87 55.08
N ALA A 35 -48.09 16.37 53.88
CA ALA A 35 -49.39 17.03 53.69
C ALA A 35 -49.84 16.92 52.22
N LEU A 36 -50.98 16.25 52.01
CA LEU A 36 -51.81 16.24 50.83
C LEU A 36 -52.36 17.61 50.49
N LEU A 37 -52.33 17.99 49.19
CA LEU A 37 -53.39 18.84 48.63
C LEU A 37 -53.64 18.40 47.18
N LEU A 38 -54.78 17.82 46.96
CA LEU A 38 -55.43 17.50 45.69
C LEU A 38 -55.84 18.86 45.04
N LEU A 39 -55.38 19.15 43.83
CA LEU A 39 -56.10 20.01 42.92
C LEU A 39 -56.03 19.37 41.51
N ALA A 40 -57.18 18.98 41.03
CA ALA A 40 -57.42 18.53 39.70
C ALA A 40 -57.13 19.63 38.70
N THR A 41 -56.28 19.38 37.71
CA THR A 41 -56.17 20.19 36.50
C THR A 41 -56.34 19.32 35.28
N VAL A 42 -57.18 19.82 34.41
CA VAL A 42 -57.56 19.41 33.07
C VAL A 42 -56.36 19.04 32.19
N PRO A 43 -56.41 17.99 31.34
CA PRO A 43 -55.35 17.70 30.38
C PRO A 43 -55.34 18.82 29.29
N GLY A 44 -54.27 19.62 29.30
CA GLY A 44 -53.92 20.50 28.21
C GLY A 44 -53.22 19.71 27.11
N PRO A 45 -53.25 20.20 25.87
CA PRO A 45 -52.76 19.46 24.71
C PRO A 45 -51.24 19.30 24.76
N ASP A 46 -50.83 18.15 24.30
CA ASP A 46 -49.49 17.63 24.19
C ASP A 46 -48.49 18.71 23.80
N LEU A 47 -47.56 19.01 24.70
CA LEU A 47 -46.28 19.66 24.37
C LEU A 47 -45.44 18.62 23.66
N TRP A 48 -45.50 18.61 22.35
CA TRP A 48 -44.48 18.02 21.52
C TRP A 48 -43.15 18.72 21.84
N PRO A 49 -42.04 17.97 22.05
CA PRO A 49 -40.73 18.59 22.17
C PRO A 49 -40.47 19.30 20.85
N ALA A 50 -40.03 20.54 20.96
CA ALA A 50 -39.76 21.42 19.83
C ALA A 50 -38.91 20.75 18.76
N ALA A 51 -39.54 20.32 17.66
CA ALA A 51 -38.86 19.72 16.48
C ALA A 51 -37.94 20.70 15.76
N GLY A 52 -37.75 21.95 16.27
CA GLY A 52 -36.87 22.95 15.67
C GLY A 52 -35.42 22.91 16.09
N ALA A 53 -35.07 22.23 17.20
CA ALA A 53 -33.69 22.22 17.71
C ALA A 53 -32.75 21.23 17.02
N GLN A 54 -33.27 20.31 16.20
CA GLN A 54 -32.48 19.27 15.49
C GLN A 54 -32.10 19.64 14.08
N LEU A 55 -32.53 20.74 13.53
CA LEU A 55 -32.25 21.20 12.15
C LEU A 55 -31.17 22.25 12.05
N SER A 56 -30.52 22.61 13.15
CA SER A 56 -29.47 23.64 13.23
C SER A 56 -28.12 23.04 13.54
N CYS A 57 -27.06 23.62 12.95
CA CYS A 57 -25.66 23.30 13.23
C CYS A 57 -25.07 24.07 14.42
N SER A 58 -25.86 24.90 15.10
CA SER A 58 -25.41 25.58 16.32
C SER A 58 -24.90 24.55 17.34
N GLN A 59 -23.64 24.63 17.72
CA GLN A 59 -22.90 23.74 18.62
C GLN A 59 -22.83 22.25 18.14
N ARG A 60 -23.17 21.97 16.88
CA ARG A 60 -23.19 20.63 16.29
C ARG A 60 -22.20 20.43 15.15
N CYS A 61 -21.27 21.35 14.93
CA CYS A 61 -20.28 21.19 13.87
C CYS A 61 -19.52 19.88 14.00
N GLY A 62 -19.49 19.12 12.91
CA GLY A 62 -18.94 17.76 12.85
C GLY A 62 -19.92 16.66 13.23
N ASP A 63 -21.14 17.00 13.63
CA ASP A 63 -22.18 16.02 13.96
C ASP A 63 -22.92 15.58 12.68
N GLN A 64 -22.98 14.28 12.47
CA GLN A 64 -23.71 13.64 11.37
C GLN A 64 -25.04 13.03 11.85
N SER A 65 -25.32 13.06 13.14
CA SER A 65 -26.56 12.53 13.70
C SER A 65 -27.72 13.51 13.48
N GLY A 66 -28.90 12.98 13.17
CA GLY A 66 -30.11 13.78 12.99
C GLY A 66 -30.61 13.84 11.56
N PRO A 67 -31.68 14.61 11.31
CA PRO A 67 -32.34 14.72 10.00
C PRO A 67 -31.53 15.50 8.97
N CYS A 68 -30.48 16.22 9.36
CA CYS A 68 -29.51 16.88 8.50
C CYS A 68 -28.12 16.85 9.18
N SER A 69 -27.08 16.85 8.37
CA SER A 69 -25.69 16.77 8.82
C SER A 69 -25.07 18.18 8.99
N CYS A 70 -24.26 18.32 10.03
CA CYS A 70 -23.45 19.50 10.30
C CYS A 70 -21.96 19.27 9.99
N HIS A 71 -21.63 18.20 9.30
CA HIS A 71 -20.30 17.90 8.82
C HIS A 71 -20.07 18.43 7.40
N PRO A 72 -18.91 19.01 7.06
CA PRO A 72 -18.64 19.62 5.75
C PRO A 72 -18.88 18.72 4.55
N THR A 73 -18.74 17.40 4.71
CA THR A 73 -18.97 16.42 3.64
C THR A 73 -20.43 16.31 3.20
N CYS A 74 -21.36 16.79 4.00
CA CYS A 74 -22.76 16.85 3.62
C CYS A 74 -23.03 17.70 2.35
N PHE A 75 -22.09 18.59 1.97
CA PHE A 75 -22.20 19.31 0.69
C PHE A 75 -22.14 18.37 -0.51
N GLY A 76 -21.31 17.34 -0.45
CA GLY A 76 -21.26 16.30 -1.48
C GLY A 76 -22.44 15.33 -1.45
N LEU A 77 -23.11 15.19 -0.29
CA LEU A 77 -24.23 14.29 -0.06
C LEU A 77 -25.61 15.00 -0.19
N ALA A 78 -25.61 16.32 -0.40
CA ALA A 78 -26.81 17.16 -0.37
C ALA A 78 -27.66 16.96 0.91
N SER A 79 -27.02 16.65 2.03
CA SER A 79 -27.65 16.31 3.31
C SER A 79 -27.39 17.33 4.41
N CYS A 80 -26.81 18.48 4.09
CA CYS A 80 -26.48 19.53 5.07
C CYS A 80 -27.72 20.14 5.73
N CYS A 81 -27.58 20.51 7.01
CA CYS A 81 -28.48 21.49 7.61
C CYS A 81 -28.34 22.83 6.89
N VAL A 82 -29.44 23.55 6.79
CA VAL A 82 -29.51 24.82 6.03
C VAL A 82 -28.51 25.86 6.53
N ASP A 83 -28.24 25.84 7.82
CA ASP A 83 -27.40 26.80 8.54
C ASP A 83 -25.97 26.33 8.81
N ILE A 84 -25.52 25.24 8.18
CA ILE A 84 -24.15 24.72 8.39
C ILE A 84 -23.09 25.77 8.12
N ARG A 85 -23.28 26.60 7.10
CA ARG A 85 -22.37 27.68 6.74
C ARG A 85 -22.32 28.82 7.74
N ASP A 86 -23.33 28.91 8.59
CA ASP A 86 -23.42 29.95 9.63
C ASP A 86 -22.65 29.57 10.90
N PHE A 87 -22.48 28.28 11.14
CA PHE A 87 -21.89 27.76 12.38
C PHE A 87 -20.60 26.97 12.18
N CYS A 88 -20.38 26.33 11.01
CA CYS A 88 -19.25 25.42 10.80
C CYS A 88 -18.23 25.97 9.78
N LEU A 89 -16.98 25.54 9.90
CA LEU A 89 -15.92 25.94 9.00
C LEU A 89 -16.00 25.16 7.68
N GLU A 90 -15.82 25.86 6.57
CA GLU A 90 -15.58 25.29 5.25
C GLU A 90 -14.17 25.64 4.82
N ILE A 91 -13.36 24.67 4.39
CA ILE A 91 -12.02 24.89 3.83
C ILE A 91 -11.99 24.55 2.34
N SER A 92 -11.23 25.33 1.57
CA SER A 92 -11.09 25.13 0.13
C SER A 92 -9.69 25.49 -0.37
N PRO A 93 -8.98 24.60 -1.03
CA PRO A 93 -9.25 23.17 -1.16
C PRO A 93 -9.17 22.45 0.18
N TYR A 94 -9.75 21.25 0.33
CA TYR A 94 -9.72 20.51 1.59
C TYR A 94 -8.68 19.39 1.60
N SER A 95 -7.78 19.38 0.62
CA SER A 95 -6.66 18.42 0.55
C SER A 95 -5.32 19.11 0.29
N GLY A 96 -4.25 18.50 0.72
CA GLY A 96 -2.90 18.97 0.52
C GLY A 96 -1.83 17.94 0.87
N SER A 97 -0.58 18.19 0.45
CA SER A 97 0.56 17.33 0.76
C SER A 97 0.91 17.36 2.23
N MET A 98 1.34 16.21 2.78
CA MET A 98 1.88 16.13 4.13
C MET A 98 3.16 16.98 4.33
N MET A 99 3.87 17.30 3.25
CA MET A 99 5.03 18.20 3.28
C MET A 99 4.65 19.65 3.59
N GLY A 100 3.37 19.96 3.51
CA GLY A 100 2.87 21.31 3.78
C GLY A 100 3.06 22.27 2.60
N GLY A 101 2.81 23.55 2.88
CA GLY A 101 2.93 24.61 1.88
C GLY A 101 1.64 24.87 1.09
N LYS A 102 0.56 24.15 1.37
CA LYS A 102 -0.74 24.39 0.74
C LYS A 102 -1.48 25.52 1.42
N ASP A 103 -1.93 26.51 0.66
CA ASP A 103 -2.77 27.61 1.13
C ASP A 103 -4.26 27.22 1.01
N PHE A 104 -4.97 27.31 2.13
CA PHE A 104 -6.39 27.01 2.27
C PHE A 104 -7.17 28.27 2.57
N VAL A 105 -8.24 28.52 1.81
CA VAL A 105 -9.23 29.53 2.15
C VAL A 105 -10.21 28.93 3.16
N VAL A 106 -10.33 29.57 4.31
CA VAL A 106 -11.30 29.18 5.35
C VAL A 106 -12.51 30.10 5.24
N ARG A 107 -13.69 29.54 5.07
CA ARG A 107 -14.95 30.29 4.96
C ARG A 107 -15.82 30.06 6.18
N HIS A 108 -16.34 31.15 6.68
CA HIS A 108 -17.39 31.17 7.69
C HIS A 108 -18.17 32.48 7.54
N LEU A 109 -19.49 32.43 7.53
CA LEU A 109 -20.29 33.60 7.21
C LEU A 109 -20.32 34.67 8.32
N ASN A 110 -20.10 34.30 9.59
CA ASN A 110 -20.27 35.14 10.74
C ASN A 110 -18.98 35.38 11.55
N TRP A 111 -17.83 35.57 10.88
CA TRP A 111 -16.61 35.96 11.56
C TRP A 111 -16.77 37.35 12.19
N PRO A 112 -16.47 37.52 13.50
CA PRO A 112 -16.26 38.84 14.05
C PRO A 112 -15.11 39.51 13.31
N ASN A 113 -15.17 40.80 13.06
CA ASN A 113 -14.08 41.52 12.40
C ASN A 113 -12.77 41.18 13.12
N PRO A 114 -11.78 40.65 12.43
CA PRO A 114 -10.57 40.16 13.05
C PRO A 114 -9.75 41.36 13.52
N ALA A 115 -9.82 41.65 14.78
CA ALA A 115 -8.90 42.59 15.41
C ALA A 115 -7.59 41.90 15.83
N ASP A 116 -7.63 40.60 16.05
CA ASP A 116 -6.50 39.80 16.57
C ASP A 116 -5.94 38.88 15.45
N SER A 117 -4.77 38.30 15.70
CA SER A 117 -4.13 37.39 14.75
C SER A 117 -4.89 36.07 14.64
N VAL A 118 -4.89 35.52 13.40
CA VAL A 118 -5.46 34.23 13.06
C VAL A 118 -4.45 33.13 13.40
N ILE A 119 -4.89 32.11 14.14
CA ILE A 119 -4.11 30.89 14.40
C ILE A 119 -4.84 29.70 13.81
N CYS A 120 -4.16 28.99 12.89
CA CYS A 120 -4.62 27.77 12.27
C CYS A 120 -4.09 26.58 13.08
N SER A 121 -4.94 25.63 13.45
CA SER A 121 -4.56 24.45 14.24
C SER A 121 -4.84 23.19 13.46
N PHE A 122 -3.78 22.42 13.24
CA PHE A 122 -3.81 21.12 12.59
C PHE A 122 -3.52 20.06 13.64
N LYS A 123 -4.28 18.93 13.61
CA LYS A 123 -4.07 17.81 14.53
C LYS A 123 -4.07 18.22 16.02
N GLU A 124 -4.74 19.31 16.35
CA GLU A 124 -4.81 19.88 17.70
C GLU A 124 -3.47 20.33 18.32
N SER A 125 -2.33 19.89 17.75
CA SER A 125 -1.00 20.13 18.31
C SER A 125 -0.08 20.99 17.43
N ILE A 126 -0.34 21.11 16.13
CA ILE A 126 0.49 21.88 15.21
C ILE A 126 -0.24 23.15 14.84
N GLN A 127 0.34 24.30 15.18
CA GLN A 127 -0.27 25.60 14.94
C GLN A 127 0.58 26.45 14.00
N THR A 128 -0.09 27.17 13.09
CA THR A 128 0.52 28.15 12.19
C THR A 128 -0.23 29.45 12.24
N HIS A 129 0.42 30.55 11.82
CA HIS A 129 -0.24 31.83 11.66
C HIS A 129 -0.99 31.87 10.33
N GLY A 130 -2.29 32.13 10.40
CA GLY A 130 -3.10 32.49 9.25
C GLY A 130 -3.03 33.98 8.92
N TYR A 131 -3.61 34.35 7.78
CA TYR A 131 -3.73 35.76 7.38
C TYR A 131 -5.09 36.02 6.74
N VAL A 132 -5.45 37.32 6.66
CA VAL A 132 -6.66 37.79 5.99
C VAL A 132 -6.25 38.52 4.73
N ASP A 133 -6.80 38.13 3.58
CA ASP A 133 -6.49 38.80 2.31
C ASP A 133 -7.25 40.13 2.13
N ALA A 134 -6.93 40.84 1.07
CA ALA A 134 -7.57 42.14 0.78
C ALA A 134 -9.10 42.08 0.55
N SER A 135 -9.62 40.88 0.27
CA SER A 135 -11.08 40.62 0.11
C SER A 135 -11.75 40.14 1.41
N GLY A 136 -11.01 40.10 2.52
CA GLY A 136 -11.52 39.66 3.81
C GLY A 136 -11.59 38.14 3.99
N ARG A 137 -10.97 37.34 3.09
CA ARG A 137 -10.93 35.90 3.21
C ARG A 137 -9.81 35.48 4.15
N VAL A 138 -10.11 34.51 5.00
CA VAL A 138 -9.13 33.94 5.93
C VAL A 138 -8.37 32.84 5.24
N HIS A 139 -7.06 32.87 5.37
CA HIS A 139 -6.15 31.89 4.79
C HIS A 139 -5.33 31.17 5.86
N CYS A 140 -5.15 29.88 5.68
CA CYS A 140 -4.22 29.04 6.46
C CYS A 140 -3.28 28.30 5.54
N VAL A 141 -1.99 28.29 5.86
CA VAL A 141 -1.01 27.47 5.12
C VAL A 141 -0.68 26.23 5.93
N SER A 142 -0.80 25.06 5.32
CA SER A 142 -0.46 23.80 6.01
C SER A 142 1.04 23.72 6.30
N PRO A 143 1.43 23.33 7.51
CA PRO A 143 2.81 22.97 7.85
C PRO A 143 3.15 21.55 7.41
N LEU A 144 4.37 21.09 7.66
CA LEU A 144 4.71 19.67 7.62
C LEU A 144 3.89 18.93 8.68
N LEU A 145 3.12 17.91 8.27
CA LEU A 145 2.11 17.24 9.10
C LEU A 145 2.54 15.87 9.63
N TYR A 146 3.65 15.32 9.11
CA TYR A 146 4.25 14.05 9.55
C TYR A 146 3.37 12.81 9.41
N GLU A 147 2.21 12.91 8.77
CA GLU A 147 1.31 11.79 8.49
C GLU A 147 0.41 12.11 7.32
N SER A 148 -0.13 11.09 6.69
CA SER A 148 -1.18 11.17 5.68
C SER A 148 -2.54 10.74 6.26
N GLY A 149 -3.61 10.94 5.48
CA GLY A 149 -4.96 10.61 5.88
C GLY A 149 -5.78 11.84 6.27
N ARG A 150 -6.64 11.70 7.27
CA ARG A 150 -7.55 12.78 7.70
C ARG A 150 -7.04 13.44 8.98
N ILE A 151 -6.75 14.70 8.86
CA ILE A 151 -6.21 15.52 9.94
C ILE A 151 -7.28 16.51 10.42
N PRO A 152 -7.65 16.51 11.72
CA PRO A 152 -8.60 17.49 12.26
C PRO A 152 -8.03 18.91 12.13
N PHE A 153 -8.87 19.82 11.66
CA PHE A 153 -8.53 21.22 11.46
C PHE A 153 -9.48 22.14 12.23
N THR A 154 -8.93 23.13 12.89
CA THR A 154 -9.68 24.21 13.52
C THR A 154 -8.93 25.53 13.45
N LEU A 155 -9.59 26.59 13.80
CA LEU A 155 -9.10 27.95 13.62
C LEU A 155 -9.45 28.83 14.83
N SER A 156 -8.53 29.70 15.24
CA SER A 156 -8.76 30.74 16.22
C SER A 156 -8.64 32.11 15.56
N MET A 157 -9.63 32.99 15.80
CA MET A 157 -9.64 34.38 15.35
C MET A 157 -9.21 35.40 16.46
N ASN A 158 -8.77 34.89 17.60
CA ASN A 158 -8.44 35.68 18.78
C ASN A 158 -7.05 35.30 19.37
N ASN A 159 -6.09 35.07 18.46
CA ASN A 159 -4.69 34.77 18.82
C ASN A 159 -4.55 33.51 19.68
N GLY A 160 -5.29 32.41 19.31
CA GLY A 160 -5.18 31.14 19.99
C GLY A 160 -5.88 31.01 21.33
N ARG A 161 -6.65 32.06 21.77
CA ARG A 161 -7.36 32.03 23.07
C ARG A 161 -8.53 31.03 23.06
N SER A 162 -9.15 30.83 21.93
CA SER A 162 -10.21 29.82 21.76
C SER A 162 -10.21 29.23 20.35
N PHE A 163 -10.54 27.95 20.28
CA PHE A 163 -10.72 27.18 19.04
C PHE A 163 -12.14 26.62 19.04
N PRO A 164 -13.07 27.18 18.26
CA PRO A 164 -14.41 26.61 18.13
C PRO A 164 -14.33 25.21 17.54
N ARG A 165 -15.23 24.32 17.93
CA ARG A 165 -15.38 23.02 17.27
C ARG A 165 -15.72 23.24 15.81
N SER A 166 -14.89 22.74 14.92
CA SER A 166 -15.12 22.91 13.49
C SER A 166 -15.70 21.67 12.81
N GLY A 167 -15.44 20.49 13.35
CA GLY A 167 -15.74 19.22 12.69
C GLY A 167 -15.13 19.08 11.30
N THR A 168 -14.16 19.93 10.99
CA THR A 168 -13.52 20.02 9.66
C THR A 168 -12.23 19.25 9.66
N TRP A 169 -12.00 18.55 8.56
CA TRP A 169 -10.85 17.70 8.33
C TRP A 169 -10.10 18.15 7.09
N LEU A 170 -8.77 18.07 7.15
CA LEU A 170 -7.91 18.21 6.00
C LEU A 170 -7.53 16.81 5.52
N SER A 171 -7.76 16.53 4.24
CA SER A 171 -7.26 15.30 3.60
C SER A 171 -5.79 15.49 3.24
N VAL A 172 -4.91 14.72 3.85
CA VAL A 172 -3.46 14.85 3.71
C VAL A 172 -2.92 13.65 2.95
N HIS A 173 -2.22 13.92 1.86
CA HIS A 173 -1.61 12.91 1.02
C HIS A 173 -0.09 12.90 1.16
N PRO A 174 0.58 11.76 0.91
CA PRO A 174 2.04 11.66 0.90
C PRO A 174 2.68 12.54 -0.17
N SER A 175 3.95 12.86 0.00
CA SER A 175 4.70 13.78 -0.87
C SER A 175 4.77 13.34 -2.34
N LYS A 176 4.66 12.04 -2.62
CA LYS A 176 4.90 11.46 -3.96
C LYS A 176 3.75 11.57 -4.97
N VAL A 177 2.63 12.19 -4.66
CA VAL A 177 1.38 11.82 -5.35
C VAL A 177 0.77 12.85 -6.29
N SER A 178 1.09 14.11 -6.29
CA SER A 178 0.44 15.06 -7.20
C SER A 178 1.40 15.79 -8.12
N ASP A 179 1.31 15.53 -9.43
CA ASP A 179 2.15 16.22 -10.42
C ASP A 179 1.81 17.72 -10.56
N SER A 180 0.58 18.12 -10.25
CA SER A 180 0.14 19.52 -10.39
C SER A 180 0.74 20.45 -9.34
N GLU A 181 1.12 19.91 -8.18
CA GLU A 181 1.63 20.68 -7.02
C GLU A 181 3.11 20.39 -6.74
N LYS A 182 3.77 19.63 -7.61
CA LYS A 182 5.19 19.28 -7.49
C LYS A 182 6.06 20.06 -8.45
N SER A 183 7.30 20.27 -8.03
CA SER A 183 8.38 20.57 -8.95
C SER A 183 9.03 19.27 -9.43
N GLN A 184 9.47 19.28 -10.69
CA GLN A 184 10.02 18.10 -11.36
C GLN A 184 11.50 18.27 -11.62
N LEU A 185 12.28 17.24 -11.27
CA LEU A 185 13.70 17.13 -11.61
C LEU A 185 13.82 16.68 -13.07
N VAL A 186 14.26 17.56 -13.96
CA VAL A 186 14.42 17.22 -15.37
C VAL A 186 15.58 16.24 -15.53
N ASN A 187 15.33 15.08 -16.14
CA ASN A 187 16.28 13.99 -16.27
C ASN A 187 16.78 13.53 -14.88
N GLU A 188 15.89 12.95 -14.11
CA GLU A 188 16.11 12.52 -12.72
C GLU A 188 17.36 11.63 -12.56
N THR A 189 17.63 10.74 -13.51
CA THR A 189 18.85 9.92 -13.55
C THR A 189 20.11 10.77 -13.46
N ARG A 190 20.13 11.95 -14.10
CA ARG A 190 21.28 12.84 -14.04
C ARG A 190 21.50 13.44 -12.65
N TRP A 191 20.42 13.70 -11.92
CA TRP A 191 20.50 14.17 -10.54
C TRP A 191 21.06 13.08 -9.62
N GLN A 192 20.60 11.84 -9.81
CA GLN A 192 21.01 10.69 -9.02
C GLN A 192 22.48 10.31 -9.18
N TYR A 193 23.01 10.45 -10.38
CA TYR A 193 24.40 10.10 -10.72
C TYR A 193 25.36 11.29 -10.81
N TYR A 194 24.91 12.46 -10.42
CA TYR A 194 25.72 13.67 -10.55
C TYR A 194 27.07 13.55 -9.81
N GLY A 195 28.16 13.95 -10.49
CA GLY A 195 29.53 13.84 -9.94
C GLY A 195 30.24 12.54 -10.28
N THR A 196 29.53 11.50 -10.71
CA THR A 196 30.14 10.28 -11.25
C THR A 196 30.73 10.53 -12.64
N PRO A 197 31.69 9.72 -13.14
CA PRO A 197 32.29 9.90 -14.46
C PRO A 197 31.22 10.02 -15.56
N GLY A 198 31.28 11.10 -16.33
CA GLY A 198 30.34 11.38 -17.42
C GLY A 198 29.07 12.12 -17.04
N THR A 199 28.79 12.34 -15.74
CA THR A 199 27.58 13.00 -15.27
C THR A 199 27.92 14.34 -14.61
N GLN A 200 28.15 15.37 -15.41
CA GLN A 200 28.45 16.73 -14.95
C GLN A 200 27.64 17.75 -15.75
N GLY A 201 27.71 19.03 -15.35
CA GLY A 201 27.07 20.16 -16.03
C GLY A 201 25.80 20.63 -15.32
N ASN A 202 24.86 21.20 -16.07
CA ASN A 202 23.68 21.85 -15.49
C ASN A 202 22.61 20.85 -15.09
N LEU A 203 21.93 21.15 -13.98
CA LEU A 203 20.69 20.51 -13.54
C LEU A 203 19.53 21.50 -13.70
N THR A 204 18.33 20.97 -14.03
CA THR A 204 17.15 21.78 -14.28
C THR A 204 15.99 21.28 -13.44
N LEU A 205 15.32 22.22 -12.75
CA LEU A 205 14.08 22.04 -12.00
C LEU A 205 12.96 22.76 -12.75
N THR A 206 11.77 22.16 -12.84
CA THR A 206 10.58 22.77 -13.47
C THR A 206 9.38 22.69 -12.55
N TRP A 207 8.44 23.64 -12.65
CA TRP A 207 7.22 23.67 -11.85
C TRP A 207 6.11 24.44 -12.57
N ASN A 208 4.88 24.25 -12.12
CA ASN A 208 3.73 25.03 -12.59
C ASN A 208 3.67 26.38 -11.84
N THR A 209 3.85 27.48 -12.57
CA THR A 209 3.83 28.84 -12.00
C THR A 209 2.50 29.20 -11.35
N SER A 210 1.39 28.63 -11.83
CA SER A 210 0.06 28.92 -11.26
C SER A 210 -0.16 28.33 -9.85
N ALA A 211 0.65 27.33 -9.46
CA ALA A 211 0.59 26.75 -8.13
C ALA A 211 1.20 27.65 -7.03
N LEU A 212 2.02 28.64 -7.45
CA LEU A 212 2.60 29.63 -6.56
C LEU A 212 2.43 31.04 -7.19
N PRO A 213 1.37 31.77 -6.86
CA PRO A 213 1.06 33.07 -7.47
C PRO A 213 1.96 34.18 -6.91
N SER A 214 3.21 34.21 -7.34
CA SER A 214 4.23 35.19 -6.99
C SER A 214 5.07 35.53 -8.20
N ASP A 215 5.47 36.80 -8.37
CA ASP A 215 6.34 37.24 -9.46
C ASP A 215 7.80 36.74 -9.30
N THR A 216 8.21 36.57 -8.04
CA THR A 216 9.57 36.13 -7.70
C THR A 216 9.58 35.01 -6.68
N VAL A 217 10.50 34.07 -6.88
CA VAL A 217 10.61 32.87 -6.04
C VAL A 217 12.03 32.65 -5.52
N THR A 218 12.10 31.97 -4.40
CA THR A 218 13.33 31.47 -3.79
C THR A 218 13.31 29.94 -3.85
N ILE A 219 14.44 29.34 -4.26
CA ILE A 219 14.61 27.90 -4.32
C ILE A 219 15.48 27.46 -3.16
N GLU A 220 14.91 26.69 -2.25
CA GLU A 220 15.54 26.20 -1.02
C GLU A 220 15.87 24.72 -1.11
N LEU A 221 16.99 24.32 -0.49
CA LEU A 221 17.29 22.92 -0.24
C LEU A 221 16.95 22.58 1.20
N TRP A 222 16.17 21.52 1.37
CA TRP A 222 15.84 20.91 2.67
C TRP A 222 16.39 19.50 2.71
N GLY A 223 17.03 19.13 3.82
CA GLY A 223 17.65 17.83 4.03
C GLY A 223 17.01 17.03 5.15
N TYR A 224 17.07 15.71 5.02
CA TYR A 224 16.65 14.74 6.02
C TYR A 224 17.83 13.91 6.48
N GLU A 225 17.97 13.75 7.78
CA GLU A 225 18.93 12.80 8.38
C GLU A 225 18.33 12.10 9.57
N GLU A 226 18.78 10.89 9.81
CA GLU A 226 18.53 10.16 11.05
C GLU A 226 19.87 9.89 11.73
N THR A 227 19.93 10.06 13.05
CA THR A 227 21.12 9.88 13.86
C THR A 227 20.86 8.90 14.99
N GLY A 228 21.91 8.30 15.49
CA GLY A 228 21.82 7.27 16.53
C GLY A 228 21.43 5.90 15.96
N LYS A 229 21.39 4.90 16.83
CA LYS A 229 21.06 3.53 16.41
C LYS A 229 19.54 3.37 16.23
N PRO A 230 19.09 2.84 15.09
CA PRO A 230 17.68 2.49 14.90
C PRO A 230 17.14 1.63 16.05
N TYR A 231 15.86 1.82 16.38
CA TYR A 231 15.15 1.13 17.48
C TYR A 231 15.72 1.39 18.89
N SER A 232 16.57 2.40 19.06
CA SER A 232 17.13 2.78 20.35
C SER A 232 16.59 4.13 20.85
N GLN A 233 16.79 4.42 22.14
CA GLN A 233 16.43 5.71 22.72
C GLN A 233 17.32 6.87 22.23
N GLN A 234 18.47 6.57 21.65
CA GLN A 234 19.39 7.56 21.09
C GLN A 234 19.04 7.95 19.64
N TRP A 235 18.05 7.28 19.06
CA TRP A 235 17.59 7.59 17.71
C TRP A 235 16.96 8.99 17.66
N ALA A 236 17.33 9.78 16.67
CA ALA A 236 16.77 11.09 16.39
C ALA A 236 16.72 11.33 14.88
N ALA A 237 15.75 12.10 14.43
CA ALA A 237 15.61 12.52 13.04
C ALA A 237 15.58 14.04 12.94
N ALA A 238 16.02 14.59 11.83
CA ALA A 238 15.95 16.01 11.53
C ALA A 238 15.53 16.26 10.08
N TRP A 239 14.54 17.12 9.90
CA TRP A 239 14.14 17.70 8.62
C TRP A 239 14.43 19.18 8.68
N SER A 240 15.42 19.66 7.91
CA SER A 240 16.00 20.98 8.12
C SER A 240 16.20 21.74 6.81
N TYR A 241 15.95 23.04 6.83
CA TYR A 241 16.43 23.95 5.82
C TYR A 241 17.97 24.00 5.83
N LEU A 242 18.58 23.81 4.68
CA LEU A 242 20.03 23.83 4.55
C LEU A 242 20.50 25.18 4.02
N TYR A 243 20.13 25.53 2.82
CA TYR A 243 20.43 26.83 2.20
C TYR A 243 19.57 27.07 0.95
N SER A 244 19.61 28.30 0.43
CA SER A 244 18.93 28.66 -0.81
C SER A 244 19.90 28.51 -2.02
N LEU A 245 19.42 27.80 -3.04
CA LEU A 245 20.12 27.69 -4.34
C LEU A 245 20.03 28.98 -5.16
N ALA A 246 18.87 29.64 -5.05
CA ALA A 246 18.60 30.91 -5.70
C ALA A 246 17.59 31.71 -4.89
N THR A 247 17.74 33.01 -4.88
CA THR A 247 16.85 33.93 -4.17
C THR A 247 16.37 35.03 -5.10
N ASN A 248 15.11 35.41 -4.98
CA ASN A 248 14.51 36.52 -5.72
C ASN A 248 14.65 36.38 -7.24
N ILE A 249 14.48 35.18 -7.77
CA ILE A 249 14.45 34.93 -9.21
C ILE A 249 13.03 35.05 -9.75
N HIS A 250 12.90 35.45 -11.05
CA HIS A 250 11.59 35.51 -11.69
C HIS A 250 10.91 34.13 -11.72
N ASN A 251 9.62 34.07 -11.40
CA ASN A 251 8.80 32.86 -11.43
C ASN A 251 8.48 32.43 -12.87
N SER A 252 9.50 31.88 -13.55
CA SER A 252 9.40 31.47 -14.95
C SER A 252 8.93 30.02 -15.15
N GLY A 253 8.75 29.26 -14.05
CA GLY A 253 8.44 27.82 -14.10
C GLY A 253 9.64 26.92 -14.38
N SER A 254 10.86 27.47 -14.45
CA SER A 254 12.09 26.69 -14.68
C SER A 254 13.30 27.36 -14.02
N PHE A 255 14.18 26.53 -13.49
CA PHE A 255 15.46 26.97 -12.94
C PHE A 255 16.56 26.00 -13.33
N THR A 256 17.61 26.52 -13.95
CA THR A 256 18.77 25.74 -14.34
C THR A 256 20.02 26.29 -13.64
N PHE A 257 20.81 25.39 -13.05
CA PHE A 257 22.03 25.77 -12.34
C PHE A 257 23.15 24.75 -12.52
N THR A 258 24.38 25.18 -12.31
CA THR A 258 25.55 24.30 -12.21
C THR A 258 25.80 24.00 -10.73
N PRO A 259 25.67 22.75 -10.29
CA PRO A 259 25.92 22.39 -8.92
C PRO A 259 27.33 22.71 -8.43
N LYS A 260 27.40 23.22 -7.22
CA LYS A 260 28.63 23.46 -6.48
C LYS A 260 28.65 22.62 -5.22
N PRO A 261 29.84 22.25 -4.68
CA PRO A 261 29.93 21.59 -3.39
C PRO A 261 29.21 22.41 -2.32
N ALA A 262 28.45 21.70 -1.49
CA ALA A 262 27.79 22.34 -0.36
C ALA A 262 28.81 22.93 0.63
N PRO A 263 28.42 23.95 1.42
CA PRO A 263 29.17 24.35 2.58
C PRO A 263 29.46 23.17 3.51
N GLN A 264 30.64 23.14 4.11
CA GLN A 264 31.16 21.97 4.86
C GLN A 264 30.19 21.44 5.93
N ASN A 265 29.45 22.31 6.59
CA ASN A 265 28.45 21.95 7.61
C ASN A 265 27.23 21.24 7.05
N PHE A 266 26.99 21.27 5.73
CA PHE A 266 25.83 20.63 5.07
C PHE A 266 26.21 19.42 4.22
N GLN A 267 27.49 19.10 4.05
CA GLN A 267 27.95 18.01 3.17
C GLN A 267 27.53 16.61 3.64
N ARG A 268 27.10 16.45 4.90
CA ARG A 268 26.63 15.19 5.46
C ARG A 268 25.19 14.81 5.05
N TRP A 269 24.46 15.77 4.50
CA TRP A 269 23.07 15.55 4.11
C TRP A 269 23.03 14.90 2.71
N GLU A 270 22.55 13.65 2.67
CA GLU A 270 22.57 12.84 1.44
C GLU A 270 21.19 12.65 0.82
N VAL A 271 20.13 12.93 1.59
CA VAL A 271 18.73 12.82 1.16
C VAL A 271 18.01 14.13 1.46
N GLY A 272 17.20 14.57 0.51
CA GLY A 272 16.45 15.81 0.68
C GLY A 272 15.50 16.12 -0.46
N SER A 273 14.90 17.31 -0.41
CA SER A 273 13.98 17.84 -1.41
C SER A 273 14.24 19.31 -1.68
N LEU A 274 13.90 19.75 -2.88
CA LEU A 274 13.90 21.15 -3.24
C LEU A 274 12.52 21.76 -2.95
N ARG A 275 12.53 22.96 -2.39
CA ARG A 275 11.34 23.71 -2.05
C ARG A 275 11.36 25.07 -2.76
N ILE A 276 10.25 25.45 -3.37
CA ILE A 276 10.06 26.72 -4.06
C ILE A 276 9.07 27.52 -3.25
N VAL A 277 9.45 28.74 -2.84
CA VAL A 277 8.65 29.65 -2.04
C VAL A 277 8.65 31.06 -2.61
N ASP A 278 7.66 31.85 -2.23
CA ASP A 278 7.64 33.30 -2.54
C ASP A 278 8.84 34.01 -1.88
N SER A 279 9.59 34.77 -2.67
CA SER A 279 10.78 35.50 -2.19
C SER A 279 10.49 36.56 -1.13
N ARG A 280 9.24 36.96 -0.91
CA ARG A 280 8.84 37.88 0.15
C ARG A 280 9.01 37.30 1.55
N HIS A 281 9.06 35.98 1.67
CA HIS A 281 9.25 35.29 2.93
C HIS A 281 10.74 35.10 3.25
N SER A 282 11.06 35.08 4.54
CA SER A 282 12.40 34.72 5.00
C SER A 282 12.69 33.25 4.68
N ALA A 283 13.94 32.96 4.30
CA ALA A 283 14.36 31.61 3.96
C ALA A 283 14.16 30.63 5.13
N GLY A 284 13.75 29.41 4.81
CA GLY A 284 13.54 28.34 5.80
C GLY A 284 12.28 28.48 6.65
N LYS A 285 11.40 29.43 6.35
CA LYS A 285 10.14 29.59 7.08
C LYS A 285 9.19 28.43 6.75
N PRO A 286 8.74 27.60 7.73
CA PRO A 286 8.00 26.36 7.44
C PRO A 286 6.55 26.61 6.99
N ASP A 287 5.90 27.64 7.50
CA ASP A 287 4.47 27.94 7.38
C ASP A 287 4.14 28.92 6.23
N VAL A 288 4.75 28.74 5.06
CA VAL A 288 4.51 29.54 3.87
C VAL A 288 4.14 28.66 2.68
N GLN A 289 3.35 29.23 1.76
CA GLN A 289 2.99 28.53 0.54
C GLN A 289 4.23 28.09 -0.22
N ALA A 290 4.27 26.82 -0.64
CA ALA A 290 5.45 26.21 -1.23
C ALA A 290 5.08 25.08 -2.21
N ILE A 291 6.00 24.85 -3.15
CA ILE A 291 5.99 23.69 -4.04
C ILE A 291 7.22 22.84 -3.72
N TRP A 292 7.05 21.54 -3.55
CA TRP A 292 8.12 20.61 -3.23
C TRP A 292 8.51 19.74 -4.42
N SER A 293 9.79 19.39 -4.56
CA SER A 293 10.21 18.25 -5.38
C SER A 293 9.98 16.92 -4.65
N ASN A 294 10.05 15.81 -5.39
CA ASN A 294 10.22 14.50 -4.75
C ASN A 294 11.52 14.51 -3.92
N GLU A 295 11.56 13.71 -2.87
CA GLU A 295 12.79 13.35 -2.18
C GLU A 295 13.73 12.62 -3.14
N HIS A 296 15.03 12.91 -3.04
CA HIS A 296 16.04 12.32 -3.90
C HIS A 296 17.42 12.34 -3.24
N ALA A 297 18.32 11.51 -3.77
CA ALA A 297 19.72 11.53 -3.36
C ALA A 297 20.40 12.82 -3.79
N LEU A 298 21.12 13.47 -2.87
CA LEU A 298 21.76 14.77 -3.07
C LEU A 298 23.20 14.65 -3.59
N ALA A 299 23.49 13.72 -4.52
CA ALA A 299 24.81 13.53 -5.12
C ALA A 299 25.42 14.85 -5.64
N TRP A 300 24.59 15.69 -6.27
CA TRP A 300 24.97 16.99 -6.79
C TRP A 300 25.39 18.03 -5.72
N HIS A 301 25.00 17.80 -4.50
CA HIS A 301 25.24 18.63 -3.31
C HIS A 301 26.51 18.21 -2.53
N LEU A 302 26.95 16.95 -2.65
CA LEU A 302 28.06 16.38 -1.88
C LEU A 302 29.38 17.16 -2.09
N GLY A 303 30.27 17.04 -1.10
CA GLY A 303 31.52 17.79 -1.03
C GLY A 303 32.60 17.34 -2.00
N GLU A 304 33.77 17.98 -1.88
CA GLU A 304 34.91 17.71 -2.77
C GLU A 304 35.42 16.26 -2.67
N ASP A 305 35.35 15.63 -1.49
CA ASP A 305 35.77 14.24 -1.29
C ASP A 305 35.00 13.28 -2.22
N PHE A 306 33.67 13.46 -2.30
CA PHE A 306 32.85 12.71 -3.26
C PHE A 306 33.20 13.05 -4.71
N ARG A 307 33.43 14.32 -5.03
CA ARG A 307 33.69 14.78 -6.40
C ARG A 307 35.07 14.33 -6.91
N MET A 308 36.03 14.19 -6.00
CA MET A 308 37.37 13.73 -6.34
C MET A 308 37.44 12.25 -6.64
N ASP A 309 36.77 11.43 -5.80
CA ASP A 309 36.72 9.98 -6.01
C ASP A 309 35.34 9.43 -5.50
N PRO A 310 34.28 9.53 -6.34
CA PRO A 310 32.96 9.05 -5.99
C PRO A 310 32.94 7.58 -5.58
N VAL A 311 33.77 6.75 -6.23
CA VAL A 311 33.82 5.31 -6.00
C VAL A 311 34.42 4.99 -4.65
N ALA A 312 35.55 5.58 -4.28
CA ALA A 312 36.18 5.34 -2.97
C ALA A 312 35.31 5.92 -1.86
N TRP A 313 34.72 7.10 -2.05
CA TRP A 313 33.80 7.69 -1.08
C TRP A 313 32.60 6.79 -0.83
N ALA A 314 31.90 6.37 -1.89
CA ALA A 314 30.71 5.52 -1.79
C ALA A 314 31.02 4.14 -1.20
N ARG A 315 32.18 3.56 -1.54
CA ARG A 315 32.64 2.31 -0.91
C ARG A 315 32.76 2.44 0.60
N ASN A 316 33.32 3.55 1.10
CA ASN A 316 33.44 3.79 2.53
C ASN A 316 32.06 3.90 3.20
N GLN A 317 31.10 4.57 2.57
CA GLN A 317 29.72 4.65 3.06
C GLN A 317 29.04 3.28 3.07
N CYS A 318 29.24 2.49 2.00
CA CYS A 318 28.70 1.13 1.91
C CYS A 318 29.24 0.22 3.05
N LEU A 319 30.53 0.29 3.34
CA LEU A 319 31.15 -0.47 4.44
C LEU A 319 30.62 -0.04 5.81
N ALA A 320 30.49 1.26 6.04
CA ALA A 320 29.92 1.81 7.28
C ALA A 320 28.44 1.38 7.46
N TRP A 321 27.66 1.38 6.39
CA TRP A 321 26.29 0.89 6.39
C TRP A 321 26.23 -0.63 6.70
N GLU A 322 27.10 -1.45 6.09
CA GLU A 322 27.16 -2.89 6.36
C GLU A 322 27.48 -3.19 7.82
N GLU A 323 28.45 -2.45 8.41
CA GLU A 323 28.79 -2.56 9.83
C GLU A 323 27.62 -2.19 10.76
N LEU A 324 26.83 -1.17 10.38
CA LEU A 324 25.62 -0.82 11.11
C LEU A 324 24.56 -1.93 11.02
N GLU A 325 24.31 -2.47 9.82
CA GLU A 325 23.35 -3.55 9.59
C GLU A 325 23.69 -4.81 10.40
N ASP A 326 25.00 -5.13 10.56
CA ASP A 326 25.46 -6.25 11.40
C ASP A 326 25.07 -6.12 12.87
N GLN A 327 24.88 -4.89 13.33
CA GLN A 327 24.51 -4.59 14.72
C GLN A 327 22.99 -4.50 14.94
N LEU A 328 22.19 -4.54 13.86
CA LEU A 328 20.75 -4.44 13.94
C LEU A 328 20.09 -5.83 13.97
N PRO A 329 18.89 -5.95 14.56
CA PRO A 329 18.16 -7.21 14.54
C PRO A 329 17.72 -7.56 13.10
N THR A 330 17.61 -8.85 12.81
CA THR A 330 16.99 -9.32 11.58
C THR A 330 15.50 -8.98 11.56
N PHE A 331 14.98 -8.61 10.40
CA PHE A 331 13.58 -8.27 10.18
C PHE A 331 12.91 -9.18 9.13
N LEU A 332 13.70 -10.06 8.50
CA LEU A 332 13.30 -10.84 7.35
C LEU A 332 12.17 -11.85 7.65
N GLU A 333 12.12 -12.37 8.86
CA GLU A 333 11.15 -13.40 9.28
C GLU A 333 9.71 -12.87 9.41
N GLU A 334 9.55 -11.55 9.48
CA GLU A 334 8.25 -10.90 9.64
C GLU A 334 7.63 -10.47 8.32
N LEU A 335 8.35 -10.63 7.21
CA LEU A 335 7.91 -10.13 5.91
C LEU A 335 7.06 -11.17 5.17
N PRO A 336 6.02 -10.73 4.42
CA PRO A 336 5.28 -11.63 3.54
C PRO A 336 6.17 -12.11 2.39
N ASP A 337 6.01 -13.37 2.00
CA ASP A 337 6.69 -13.91 0.82
C ASP A 337 6.22 -13.25 -0.47
N CYS A 338 7.16 -13.02 -1.38
CA CYS A 338 6.84 -12.50 -2.71
C CYS A 338 5.99 -13.48 -3.53
N PRO A 339 4.99 -12.99 -4.29
CA PRO A 339 4.33 -13.80 -5.31
C PRO A 339 5.32 -14.33 -6.35
N CYS A 340 5.12 -15.57 -6.81
CA CYS A 340 6.05 -16.24 -7.72
C CYS A 340 6.05 -15.63 -9.14
N THR A 341 4.96 -14.98 -9.53
CA THR A 341 4.81 -14.39 -10.86
C THR A 341 4.21 -12.99 -10.79
N LEU A 342 4.48 -12.17 -11.79
CA LEU A 342 3.86 -10.85 -11.94
C LEU A 342 2.32 -10.93 -11.98
N ALA A 343 1.77 -11.98 -12.58
CA ALA A 343 0.32 -12.19 -12.62
C ALA A 343 -0.25 -12.38 -11.21
N GLN A 344 0.39 -13.19 -10.37
CA GLN A 344 0.01 -13.34 -8.96
C GLN A 344 0.17 -12.03 -8.20
N ALA A 345 1.28 -11.31 -8.39
CA ALA A 345 1.56 -10.05 -7.70
C ALA A 345 0.50 -8.97 -7.98
N ARG A 346 0.09 -8.83 -9.23
CA ARG A 346 -1.00 -7.90 -9.63
C ARG A 346 -2.38 -8.35 -9.17
N ALA A 347 -2.59 -9.66 -9.03
CA ALA A 347 -3.88 -10.22 -8.60
C ALA A 347 -4.07 -10.22 -7.08
N ASP A 348 -3.00 -10.25 -6.31
CA ASP A 348 -3.02 -10.25 -4.84
C ASP A 348 -3.09 -8.84 -4.27
N SER A 349 -4.16 -8.12 -4.59
CA SER A 349 -4.38 -6.74 -4.18
C SER A 349 -4.86 -6.60 -2.72
N GLY A 350 -4.79 -7.65 -1.90
CA GLY A 350 -5.00 -7.60 -0.46
C GLY A 350 -3.72 -7.35 0.31
N ARG A 351 -2.61 -7.91 -0.16
CA ARG A 351 -1.30 -7.86 0.50
C ARG A 351 -0.30 -6.95 -0.21
N PHE A 352 -0.42 -6.81 -1.53
CA PHE A 352 0.54 -6.09 -2.35
C PHE A 352 -0.10 -4.95 -3.13
N HIS A 353 0.64 -3.86 -3.24
CA HIS A 353 0.27 -2.68 -4.00
C HIS A 353 1.37 -2.34 -5.00
N THR A 354 1.02 -1.77 -6.16
CA THR A 354 1.99 -1.31 -7.15
C THR A 354 2.99 -0.33 -6.52
N ASP A 355 4.27 -0.59 -6.71
CA ASP A 355 5.31 0.39 -6.42
C ASP A 355 5.38 1.42 -7.55
N TYR A 356 4.93 2.63 -7.28
CA TYR A 356 4.96 3.72 -8.25
C TYR A 356 6.39 4.16 -8.63
N GLY A 357 7.40 3.81 -7.84
CA GLY A 357 8.81 4.02 -8.17
C GLY A 357 9.33 3.05 -9.23
N CYS A 358 8.63 1.92 -9.47
CA CYS A 358 8.99 0.95 -10.48
C CYS A 358 7.76 0.33 -11.17
N ASP A 359 7.19 1.09 -12.09
CA ASP A 359 6.13 0.67 -13.01
C ASP A 359 6.38 1.32 -14.37
N LEU A 360 7.07 0.61 -15.29
CA LEU A 360 7.42 1.14 -16.60
C LEU A 360 6.18 1.48 -17.45
N GLU A 361 5.05 0.81 -17.23
CA GLU A 361 3.78 1.10 -17.93
C GLU A 361 3.24 2.49 -17.54
N GLN A 362 3.58 2.99 -16.35
CA GLN A 362 3.23 4.31 -15.86
C GLN A 362 4.37 5.34 -15.97
N GLY A 363 5.49 4.97 -16.62
CA GLY A 363 6.58 5.88 -16.95
C GLY A 363 7.67 6.02 -15.91
N SER A 364 7.70 5.18 -14.88
CA SER A 364 8.81 5.15 -13.92
C SER A 364 10.08 4.52 -14.53
N VAL A 365 11.25 4.79 -13.93
CA VAL A 365 12.54 4.33 -14.45
C VAL A 365 13.14 3.13 -13.70
N CYS A 366 12.52 2.65 -12.63
CA CYS A 366 12.99 1.52 -11.82
C CYS A 366 14.46 1.61 -11.38
N THR A 367 14.95 2.80 -10.99
CA THR A 367 16.37 3.02 -10.68
C THR A 367 16.89 2.13 -9.55
N TYR A 368 16.07 1.92 -8.53
CA TYR A 368 16.39 1.06 -7.39
C TYR A 368 16.35 -0.45 -7.74
N HIS A 369 15.72 -0.83 -8.85
CA HIS A 369 15.60 -2.20 -9.35
C HIS A 369 15.94 -2.31 -10.84
N PRO A 370 17.21 -2.20 -11.22
CA PRO A 370 17.62 -2.29 -12.61
C PRO A 370 17.19 -3.63 -13.25
N GLY A 371 16.53 -3.55 -14.41
CA GLY A 371 16.02 -4.75 -15.12
C GLY A 371 14.59 -5.15 -14.76
N ALA A 372 14.01 -4.60 -13.71
CA ALA A 372 12.59 -4.77 -13.42
C ALA A 372 11.73 -3.90 -14.37
N VAL A 373 10.54 -4.41 -14.68
CA VAL A 373 9.49 -3.66 -15.40
C VAL A 373 8.35 -3.26 -14.49
N HIS A 374 8.16 -3.98 -13.41
CA HIS A 374 7.11 -3.74 -12.43
C HIS A 374 7.51 -4.31 -11.07
N CYS A 375 7.33 -3.53 -10.03
CA CYS A 375 7.44 -3.98 -8.65
C CYS A 375 6.13 -3.78 -7.89
N VAL A 376 5.92 -4.60 -6.89
CA VAL A 376 4.88 -4.43 -5.89
C VAL A 376 5.50 -4.35 -4.50
N ARG A 377 4.83 -3.64 -3.59
CA ARG A 377 5.24 -3.54 -2.18
C ARG A 377 4.18 -4.14 -1.27
N SER A 378 4.60 -4.73 -0.16
CA SER A 378 3.66 -5.11 0.89
C SER A 378 2.94 -3.87 1.42
N VAL A 379 1.62 -3.94 1.54
CA VAL A 379 0.81 -2.84 2.07
C VAL A 379 1.05 -2.65 3.55
N GLN A 380 1.11 -3.76 4.29
CA GLN A 380 1.31 -3.73 5.72
C GLN A 380 2.79 -3.76 6.08
N ALA A 381 3.19 -2.89 7.01
CA ALA A 381 4.51 -2.96 7.61
C ALA A 381 4.60 -4.11 8.60
N SER A 382 5.79 -4.68 8.77
CA SER A 382 6.00 -5.72 9.77
C SER A 382 5.71 -5.19 11.18
N PRO A 383 5.14 -6.02 12.08
CA PRO A 383 4.59 -5.52 13.35
C PRO A 383 5.67 -5.06 14.33
N ARG A 384 6.86 -5.63 14.30
CA ARG A 384 7.92 -5.37 15.27
C ARG A 384 8.95 -4.36 14.78
N TYR A 385 9.37 -4.47 13.50
CA TYR A 385 10.45 -3.66 12.95
C TYR A 385 9.96 -2.62 11.95
N TYR A 386 8.67 -2.62 11.61
CA TYR A 386 8.05 -1.70 10.66
C TYR A 386 8.73 -1.73 9.28
N SER A 387 9.12 -2.92 8.86
CA SER A 387 9.81 -3.21 7.62
C SER A 387 8.82 -3.56 6.51
N GLY A 388 9.25 -3.46 5.26
CA GLY A 388 8.44 -3.74 4.09
C GLY A 388 9.06 -4.82 3.21
N GLN A 389 8.25 -5.41 2.33
CA GLN A 389 8.70 -6.32 1.29
C GLN A 389 8.45 -5.70 -0.07
N GLN A 390 9.47 -5.70 -0.92
CA GLN A 390 9.34 -5.31 -2.32
C GLN A 390 9.63 -6.50 -3.22
N CYS A 391 8.75 -6.73 -4.19
CA CYS A 391 8.82 -7.87 -5.10
C CYS A 391 8.85 -7.35 -6.53
N CYS A 392 9.89 -7.66 -7.28
CA CYS A 392 10.17 -7.12 -8.61
C CYS A 392 10.18 -8.20 -9.68
N TYR A 393 9.72 -7.83 -10.88
CA TYR A 393 9.49 -8.78 -11.97
C TYR A 393 10.03 -8.25 -13.30
N THR A 394 10.53 -9.17 -14.13
CA THR A 394 10.90 -8.91 -15.51
C THR A 394 9.69 -8.84 -16.45
N ALA A 395 9.92 -8.42 -17.70
CA ALA A 395 8.88 -8.31 -18.73
C ALA A 395 8.18 -9.64 -19.05
N ASP A 396 8.84 -10.76 -18.83
CA ASP A 396 8.26 -12.09 -19.01
C ASP A 396 7.53 -12.63 -17.76
N GLY A 397 7.39 -11.79 -16.73
CA GLY A 397 6.68 -12.09 -15.49
C GLY A 397 7.48 -12.91 -14.48
N THR A 398 8.77 -13.12 -14.69
CA THR A 398 9.66 -13.84 -13.77
C THR A 398 10.07 -12.92 -12.62
N GLN A 399 10.04 -13.43 -11.39
CA GLN A 399 10.56 -12.72 -10.22
C GLN A 399 12.08 -12.54 -10.34
N LEU A 400 12.56 -11.34 -10.08
CA LEU A 400 13.98 -11.03 -9.96
C LEU A 400 14.46 -11.28 -8.52
N LEU A 401 15.56 -12.01 -8.39
CA LEU A 401 16.18 -12.30 -7.09
C LEU A 401 17.52 -11.54 -6.94
N THR A 402 17.78 -11.00 -5.76
CA THR A 402 19.03 -10.33 -5.43
C THR A 402 20.25 -11.22 -5.52
N ALA A 403 20.08 -12.53 -5.41
CA ALA A 403 21.14 -13.51 -5.59
C ALA A 403 21.62 -13.67 -7.05
N ASP A 404 20.84 -13.20 -8.02
CA ASP A 404 21.13 -13.30 -9.46
C ASP A 404 21.31 -11.95 -10.14
N SER A 405 20.71 -10.89 -9.62
CA SER A 405 20.62 -9.59 -10.26
C SER A 405 20.68 -8.44 -9.27
N THR A 406 21.31 -7.34 -9.65
CA THR A 406 21.27 -6.07 -8.90
C THR A 406 19.88 -5.43 -8.88
N GLY A 407 18.96 -5.90 -9.70
CA GLY A 407 17.56 -5.45 -9.76
C GLY A 407 16.59 -6.32 -8.98
N GLY A 408 17.09 -7.22 -8.13
CA GLY A 408 16.27 -8.20 -7.43
C GLY A 408 15.25 -7.60 -6.47
N SER A 409 14.25 -8.42 -6.13
CA SER A 409 13.27 -8.12 -5.08
C SER A 409 13.98 -7.92 -3.75
N THR A 410 13.75 -6.80 -3.07
CA THR A 410 14.43 -6.46 -1.81
C THR A 410 13.47 -6.37 -0.64
N PRO A 411 13.80 -6.99 0.50
CA PRO A 411 13.21 -6.62 1.75
C PRO A 411 13.74 -5.24 2.19
N ASP A 412 12.86 -4.35 2.62
CA ASP A 412 13.22 -3.00 3.04
C ASP A 412 13.12 -2.86 4.56
N ARG A 413 14.17 -2.35 5.20
CA ARG A 413 14.15 -2.07 6.65
C ARG A 413 13.19 -0.97 7.00
N GLY A 414 13.01 0.03 6.12
CA GLY A 414 12.02 1.08 6.24
C GLY A 414 10.84 0.84 5.31
N HIS A 415 9.61 0.76 5.85
CA HIS A 415 8.43 0.65 5.01
C HIS A 415 8.21 1.95 4.20
N ASP A 416 7.93 1.86 2.91
CA ASP A 416 7.86 3.03 2.00
C ASP A 416 6.75 4.01 2.36
N TRP A 417 5.58 3.53 2.77
CA TRP A 417 4.47 4.37 3.23
C TRP A 417 4.70 5.00 4.60
N GLY A 418 5.76 4.60 5.26
CA GLY A 418 6.01 4.88 6.65
C GLY A 418 5.19 3.99 7.57
N SER A 419 5.58 3.95 8.84
CA SER A 419 4.92 3.19 9.89
C SER A 419 5.18 3.87 11.24
N PRO A 420 4.43 3.57 12.29
CA PRO A 420 4.87 4.01 13.60
C PRO A 420 6.33 3.55 13.84
N PRO A 421 7.21 4.42 14.32
CA PRO A 421 6.97 5.74 14.91
C PRO A 421 7.10 6.95 13.95
N TYR A 422 6.90 6.81 12.65
CA TYR A 422 7.00 7.94 11.72
C TYR A 422 6.05 9.10 12.05
N ARG A 423 4.96 8.83 12.80
CA ARG A 423 4.00 9.84 13.30
C ARG A 423 4.56 10.72 14.40
N VAL A 424 5.79 10.47 14.83
CA VAL A 424 6.47 11.27 15.84
C VAL A 424 7.39 12.28 15.15
N PRO A 425 7.11 13.59 15.20
CA PRO A 425 7.98 14.60 14.63
C PRO A 425 9.38 14.56 15.25
N PRO A 426 10.43 14.81 14.49
CA PRO A 426 10.49 15.25 13.09
C PRO A 426 10.63 14.13 12.06
N ARG A 427 10.30 12.89 12.36
CA ARG A 427 10.40 11.77 11.44
C ARG A 427 9.34 11.89 10.34
N VAL A 428 9.78 11.92 9.07
CA VAL A 428 8.90 12.06 7.89
C VAL A 428 8.61 10.68 7.31
N PRO A 429 7.34 10.33 7.04
CA PRO A 429 6.98 9.05 6.42
C PRO A 429 7.73 8.80 5.11
N GLY A 430 8.21 7.57 4.91
CA GLY A 430 8.97 7.17 3.73
C GLY A 430 10.45 7.52 3.74
N LEU A 431 10.88 8.55 4.47
CA LEU A 431 12.29 8.97 4.47
C LEU A 431 13.21 8.01 5.22
N SER A 432 12.71 7.22 6.17
CA SER A 432 13.49 6.13 6.77
C SER A 432 13.86 5.05 5.76
N HIS A 433 12.96 4.73 4.82
CA HIS A 433 13.26 3.86 3.70
C HIS A 433 14.40 4.44 2.83
N TRP A 434 14.40 5.75 2.57
CA TRP A 434 15.51 6.41 1.88
C TRP A 434 16.84 6.25 2.61
N ILE A 435 16.88 6.44 3.94
CA ILE A 435 18.11 6.36 4.73
C ILE A 435 18.66 4.92 4.83
N TYR A 436 17.80 3.93 5.07
CA TYR A 436 18.27 2.55 5.36
C TYR A 436 18.38 1.67 4.12
N ASP A 437 17.61 1.95 3.08
CA ASP A 437 17.51 1.05 1.93
C ASP A 437 17.95 1.73 0.63
N VAL A 438 17.40 2.90 0.30
CA VAL A 438 17.65 3.51 -1.02
C VAL A 438 19.03 4.11 -1.11
N ILE A 439 19.46 4.99 -0.18
CA ILE A 439 20.78 5.63 -0.25
C ILE A 439 21.90 4.61 -0.09
N SER A 440 21.72 3.58 0.71
CA SER A 440 22.70 2.49 0.83
C SER A 440 22.82 1.66 -0.43
N PHE A 441 21.74 1.48 -1.20
CA PHE A 441 21.82 0.93 -2.56
C PHE A 441 22.65 1.83 -3.49
N TYR A 442 22.49 3.16 -3.41
CA TYR A 442 23.33 4.10 -4.17
C TYR A 442 24.80 3.95 -3.78
N HIS A 443 25.13 3.89 -2.49
CA HIS A 443 26.49 3.72 -2.01
C HIS A 443 27.13 2.42 -2.51
N CYS A 444 26.39 1.30 -2.39
CA CYS A 444 26.96 -0.01 -2.67
C CYS A 444 26.88 -0.41 -4.14
N CYS A 445 25.77 -0.06 -4.84
CA CYS A 445 25.48 -0.59 -6.16
C CYS A 445 25.61 0.41 -7.30
N LEU A 446 25.25 1.70 -7.07
CA LEU A 446 25.20 2.69 -8.14
C LEU A 446 26.48 3.53 -8.22
N TRP A 447 27.01 3.95 -7.07
CA TRP A 447 28.20 4.80 -7.02
C TRP A 447 29.50 4.01 -6.79
N ALA A 448 29.42 2.78 -6.25
CA ALA A 448 30.54 1.86 -6.08
C ALA A 448 30.19 0.43 -6.51
N PRO A 449 31.18 -0.40 -6.90
CA PRO A 449 30.97 -1.78 -7.31
C PRO A 449 30.95 -2.77 -6.13
N GLU A 450 30.24 -2.41 -5.05
CA GLU A 450 30.18 -3.23 -3.80
C GLU A 450 28.76 -3.85 -3.61
N CYS A 451 28.00 -3.97 -4.70
CA CYS A 451 26.59 -4.34 -4.65
C CYS A 451 26.31 -5.69 -3.95
N PHE A 452 27.28 -6.63 -3.98
CA PHE A 452 27.14 -7.91 -3.30
C PHE A 452 26.93 -7.76 -1.78
N ARG A 453 27.47 -6.71 -1.15
CA ARG A 453 27.28 -6.41 0.27
C ARG A 453 25.84 -6.07 0.57
N TYR A 454 25.29 -5.19 -0.27
CA TYR A 454 23.89 -4.79 -0.17
C TYR A 454 22.95 -5.99 -0.38
N MET A 455 23.17 -6.77 -1.43
CA MET A 455 22.32 -7.92 -1.77
C MET A 455 22.36 -9.02 -0.70
N ASN A 456 23.50 -9.20 -0.01
CA ASN A 456 23.61 -10.13 1.11
C ASN A 456 22.77 -9.72 2.33
N ARG A 457 22.54 -8.41 2.53
CA ARG A 457 21.73 -7.87 3.63
C ARG A 457 20.25 -7.69 3.25
N ARG A 458 19.93 -7.73 1.97
CA ARG A 458 18.59 -7.59 1.39
C ARG A 458 18.26 -8.80 0.50
N PRO A 459 18.30 -10.04 1.05
CA PRO A 459 18.06 -11.24 0.26
C PRO A 459 16.59 -11.33 -0.15
N SER A 460 16.33 -11.62 -1.41
CA SER A 460 14.97 -11.81 -1.91
C SER A 460 14.29 -13.02 -1.27
N SER A 461 12.98 -12.91 -1.01
CA SER A 461 12.10 -14.06 -0.87
C SER A 461 12.04 -14.81 -2.21
N ASP A 462 12.24 -16.11 -2.22
CA ASP A 462 12.25 -16.98 -3.42
C ASP A 462 10.88 -17.62 -3.72
N CYS A 463 9.84 -17.08 -3.16
CA CYS A 463 8.43 -17.42 -3.32
C CYS A 463 8.00 -18.85 -2.94
N ARG A 464 8.87 -19.71 -2.42
CA ARG A 464 8.49 -21.11 -2.07
C ARG A 464 7.37 -21.20 -1.05
N SER A 465 7.32 -20.26 -0.13
CA SER A 465 6.34 -20.23 0.95
C SER A 465 5.11 -19.37 0.61
N TYR A 466 5.12 -18.69 -0.54
CA TYR A 466 3.97 -17.89 -0.95
C TYR A 466 2.72 -18.74 -1.14
N ARG A 467 1.62 -18.28 -0.53
CA ARG A 467 0.29 -18.88 -0.67
C ARG A 467 -0.66 -17.82 -1.23
N PRO A 468 -1.20 -18.01 -2.44
CA PRO A 468 -2.15 -17.04 -3.01
C PRO A 468 -3.43 -16.98 -2.18
N PRO A 469 -4.08 -15.80 -2.09
CA PRO A 469 -5.37 -15.68 -1.44
C PRO A 469 -6.48 -16.37 -2.26
N ARG A 470 -7.58 -16.71 -1.58
CA ARG A 470 -8.81 -17.15 -2.22
C ARG A 470 -9.66 -15.95 -2.63
N LEU A 471 -10.36 -16.10 -3.73
CA LEU A 471 -11.21 -15.08 -4.34
C LEU A 471 -12.66 -15.50 -4.33
N ALA A 472 -13.55 -14.65 -3.80
CA ALA A 472 -14.99 -14.71 -4.01
C ALA A 472 -15.47 -13.41 -4.67
N SER A 473 -16.62 -13.43 -5.36
CA SER A 473 -17.12 -12.25 -6.07
C SER A 473 -18.64 -12.16 -6.10
N ALA A 474 -19.14 -10.91 -6.17
CA ALA A 474 -20.55 -10.63 -6.47
C ALA A 474 -20.64 -9.56 -7.56
N PHE A 475 -21.52 -9.75 -8.56
CA PHE A 475 -21.66 -8.88 -9.72
C PHE A 475 -23.02 -9.07 -10.42
N GLY A 476 -23.36 -8.16 -11.34
CA GLY A 476 -24.56 -8.27 -12.16
C GLY A 476 -25.87 -8.14 -11.38
N ASP A 477 -26.87 -8.94 -11.71
CA ASP A 477 -28.22 -9.03 -11.07
C ASP A 477 -28.23 -10.07 -9.94
N PRO A 478 -27.83 -9.80 -8.66
CA PRO A 478 -26.46 -10.11 -8.27
C PRO A 478 -26.18 -11.60 -8.33
N HIS A 479 -25.15 -11.94 -9.08
CA HIS A 479 -24.57 -13.27 -9.14
C HIS A 479 -23.40 -13.38 -8.17
N PHE A 480 -23.26 -14.54 -7.55
CA PHE A 480 -22.25 -14.82 -6.55
C PHE A 480 -21.37 -15.99 -6.99
N VAL A 481 -20.08 -15.85 -6.76
CA VAL A 481 -19.11 -16.95 -6.80
C VAL A 481 -18.45 -16.98 -5.43
N THR A 482 -18.68 -18.06 -4.67
CA THR A 482 -18.18 -18.23 -3.30
C THR A 482 -16.67 -18.48 -3.27
N PHE A 483 -16.07 -18.47 -2.06
CA PHE A 483 -14.65 -18.81 -1.90
C PHE A 483 -14.33 -20.25 -2.35
N ASP A 484 -15.27 -21.17 -2.22
CA ASP A 484 -15.10 -22.57 -2.58
C ASP A 484 -15.59 -22.88 -4.00
N GLY A 485 -16.05 -21.84 -4.72
CA GLY A 485 -16.33 -21.90 -6.16
C GLY A 485 -17.78 -22.20 -6.51
N THR A 486 -18.71 -22.16 -5.54
CA THR A 486 -20.13 -22.35 -5.81
C THR A 486 -20.72 -21.13 -6.49
N ASN A 487 -21.49 -21.32 -7.54
CA ASN A 487 -22.14 -20.28 -8.32
C ASN A 487 -23.64 -20.23 -8.02
N PHE A 488 -24.18 -19.05 -7.70
CA PHE A 488 -25.61 -18.88 -7.53
C PHE A 488 -26.06 -17.45 -7.81
N THR A 489 -27.37 -17.22 -7.91
CA THR A 489 -27.98 -15.91 -8.09
C THR A 489 -28.91 -15.62 -6.91
N PHE A 490 -28.74 -14.43 -6.34
CA PHE A 490 -29.65 -13.91 -5.32
C PHE A 490 -29.96 -12.45 -5.63
N ASN A 491 -31.12 -12.18 -6.20
CA ASN A 491 -31.57 -10.88 -6.64
C ASN A 491 -32.58 -10.24 -5.68
N GLY A 492 -32.37 -10.36 -4.39
CA GLY A 492 -33.15 -9.67 -3.37
C GLY A 492 -32.92 -8.15 -3.41
N ARG A 493 -33.93 -7.37 -3.02
CA ARG A 493 -33.86 -5.92 -2.83
C ARG A 493 -33.64 -5.61 -1.36
N GLY A 494 -32.52 -4.92 -1.03
CA GLY A 494 -32.24 -4.61 0.38
C GLY A 494 -30.76 -4.42 0.70
N GLU A 495 -30.40 -4.77 1.93
CA GLU A 495 -29.05 -4.69 2.47
C GLU A 495 -28.67 -6.04 3.07
N TYR A 496 -27.53 -6.57 2.64
CA TYR A 496 -27.12 -7.94 2.92
C TYR A 496 -25.67 -8.04 3.37
N VAL A 497 -25.39 -9.04 4.18
CA VAL A 497 -24.04 -9.42 4.60
C VAL A 497 -23.41 -10.26 3.50
N LEU A 498 -22.40 -9.72 2.84
CA LEU A 498 -21.60 -10.49 1.89
C LEU A 498 -20.64 -11.43 2.61
N LEU A 499 -20.00 -10.92 3.67
CA LEU A 499 -18.99 -11.64 4.45
C LEU A 499 -18.99 -11.15 5.90
N GLU A 500 -18.96 -12.08 6.82
CA GLU A 500 -18.55 -11.91 8.21
C GLU A 500 -17.43 -12.89 8.54
N ALA A 501 -16.35 -12.41 9.16
CA ALA A 501 -15.27 -13.26 9.64
C ALA A 501 -14.90 -12.90 11.07
N ALA A 502 -15.23 -13.79 12.01
CA ALA A 502 -15.06 -13.57 13.43
C ALA A 502 -13.57 -13.48 13.86
N LEU A 503 -12.66 -14.02 13.05
CA LEU A 503 -11.22 -14.02 13.33
C LEU A 503 -10.67 -12.60 13.55
N THR A 504 -11.13 -11.64 12.77
CA THR A 504 -10.65 -10.25 12.79
C THR A 504 -11.79 -9.23 12.91
N ASP A 505 -12.99 -9.67 13.24
CA ASP A 505 -14.23 -8.86 13.21
C ASP A 505 -14.39 -8.13 11.86
N LEU A 506 -14.11 -8.86 10.76
CA LEU A 506 -14.27 -8.34 9.41
C LEU A 506 -15.74 -8.46 8.99
N ARG A 507 -16.30 -7.36 8.51
CA ARG A 507 -17.67 -7.27 8.01
C ARG A 507 -17.71 -6.59 6.66
N VAL A 508 -18.31 -7.25 5.66
CA VAL A 508 -18.56 -6.70 4.33
C VAL A 508 -20.06 -6.76 4.06
N GLN A 509 -20.65 -5.61 3.80
CA GLN A 509 -22.10 -5.47 3.55
C GLN A 509 -22.31 -4.81 2.19
N ALA A 510 -23.43 -5.14 1.56
CA ALA A 510 -23.83 -4.54 0.29
C ALA A 510 -25.30 -4.12 0.30
N ARG A 511 -25.59 -3.06 -0.49
CA ARG A 511 -26.96 -2.63 -0.81
C ARG A 511 -27.27 -3.00 -2.25
N THR A 512 -28.45 -3.63 -2.44
CA THR A 512 -28.99 -3.97 -3.76
C THR A 512 -30.25 -3.16 -4.04
N GLN A 513 -30.37 -2.66 -5.27
CA GLN A 513 -31.52 -1.88 -5.73
C GLN A 513 -31.90 -2.26 -7.16
N THR A 514 -33.18 -2.06 -7.48
CA THR A 514 -33.67 -2.18 -8.86
C THR A 514 -33.21 -1.00 -9.69
N ARG A 515 -32.92 -1.24 -10.97
CA ARG A 515 -32.70 -0.16 -11.94
C ARG A 515 -34.05 0.48 -12.31
N VAL A 516 -34.08 1.80 -12.37
CA VAL A 516 -35.18 2.55 -12.97
C VAL A 516 -34.86 2.69 -14.44
N THR A 517 -35.73 2.17 -15.31
CA THR A 517 -35.59 2.34 -16.78
C THR A 517 -35.86 3.78 -17.20
N PRO A 518 -35.39 4.23 -18.38
CA PRO A 518 -35.71 5.57 -18.91
C PRO A 518 -37.19 5.85 -18.97
N GLU A 519 -38.03 4.82 -19.15
CA GLU A 519 -39.50 4.91 -19.19
C GLU A 519 -40.12 4.97 -17.78
N GLY A 520 -39.32 4.94 -16.70
CA GLY A 520 -39.81 4.99 -15.31
C GLY A 520 -40.35 3.68 -14.77
N SER A 521 -40.23 2.56 -15.48
CA SER A 521 -40.52 1.22 -14.96
C SER A 521 -39.39 0.69 -14.11
N GLN A 522 -39.67 -0.17 -13.11
CA GLN A 522 -38.64 -0.88 -12.35
C GLN A 522 -38.40 -2.24 -12.97
N ASP A 523 -37.14 -2.59 -13.17
CA ASP A 523 -36.73 -3.92 -13.59
C ASP A 523 -37.09 -4.95 -12.48
N ARG A 524 -37.27 -6.22 -12.86
CA ARG A 524 -37.44 -7.34 -11.92
C ARG A 524 -36.11 -7.90 -11.40
N GLY A 525 -35.00 -7.34 -11.86
CA GLY A 525 -33.67 -7.61 -11.40
C GLY A 525 -33.17 -6.52 -10.46
N THR A 526 -32.15 -6.84 -9.67
CA THR A 526 -31.48 -5.90 -8.79
C THR A 526 -29.97 -5.88 -9.10
N GLY A 527 -29.23 -4.92 -8.55
CA GLY A 527 -27.78 -4.89 -8.66
C GLY A 527 -27.16 -4.20 -7.47
N LEU A 528 -25.87 -4.44 -7.27
CA LEU A 528 -25.12 -3.81 -6.21
C LEU A 528 -24.99 -2.31 -6.45
N THR A 529 -25.44 -1.50 -5.49
CA THR A 529 -25.36 -0.03 -5.55
C THR A 529 -24.44 0.58 -4.51
N ALA A 530 -24.15 -0.14 -3.44
CA ALA A 530 -23.17 0.23 -2.44
C ALA A 530 -22.53 -1.03 -1.82
N VAL A 531 -21.27 -0.94 -1.44
CA VAL A 531 -20.53 -1.95 -0.68
C VAL A 531 -19.80 -1.23 0.45
N ALA A 532 -19.97 -1.71 1.69
CA ALA A 532 -19.31 -1.17 2.86
C ALA A 532 -18.46 -2.23 3.57
N VAL A 533 -17.31 -1.84 4.11
CA VAL A 533 -16.38 -2.72 4.80
C VAL A 533 -15.85 -2.09 6.08
N GLN A 534 -15.69 -2.91 7.09
CA GLN A 534 -15.02 -2.59 8.35
C GLN A 534 -14.33 -3.83 8.90
N GLU A 535 -13.16 -3.66 9.49
CA GLU A 535 -12.45 -4.68 10.23
C GLU A 535 -12.12 -4.16 11.63
N ALA A 536 -12.56 -4.87 12.65
CA ALA A 536 -12.33 -4.49 14.06
C ALA A 536 -12.64 -3.00 14.33
N ASN A 537 -11.65 -2.25 14.78
CA ASN A 537 -11.75 -0.81 15.06
C ASN A 537 -11.24 0.07 13.91
N SER A 538 -11.18 -0.46 12.67
CA SER A 538 -10.83 0.34 11.50
C SER A 538 -11.89 1.40 11.20
N ASP A 539 -11.55 2.34 10.34
CA ASP A 539 -12.56 3.17 9.70
C ASP A 539 -13.54 2.32 8.88
N VAL A 540 -14.73 2.85 8.64
CA VAL A 540 -15.73 2.26 7.73
C VAL A 540 -15.54 2.89 6.36
N VAL A 541 -15.29 2.06 5.34
CA VAL A 541 -15.29 2.50 3.94
C VAL A 541 -16.54 1.99 3.24
N GLU A 542 -17.24 2.90 2.57
CA GLU A 542 -18.35 2.59 1.67
C GLU A 542 -18.00 3.08 0.26
N VAL A 543 -18.18 2.22 -0.73
CA VAL A 543 -18.11 2.56 -2.15
C VAL A 543 -19.50 2.42 -2.73
N ARG A 544 -20.03 3.48 -3.33
CA ARG A 544 -21.38 3.49 -3.88
C ARG A 544 -21.45 4.17 -5.23
N LEU A 545 -22.56 3.97 -5.93
CA LEU A 545 -22.87 4.70 -7.14
C LEU A 545 -23.14 6.17 -6.81
N GLY A 546 -22.47 7.09 -7.52
CA GLY A 546 -22.67 8.52 -7.40
C GLY A 546 -23.90 9.01 -8.20
N ASP A 547 -24.20 10.31 -8.09
CA ASP A 547 -25.37 10.94 -8.75
C ASP A 547 -25.24 11.06 -10.28
N GLY A 548 -24.07 10.78 -10.86
CA GLY A 548 -23.82 10.77 -12.30
C GLY A 548 -23.65 9.36 -12.85
N ALA A 549 -24.10 9.13 -14.08
CA ALA A 549 -23.88 7.86 -14.76
C ALA A 549 -22.36 7.57 -14.86
N GLY A 550 -21.95 6.43 -14.35
CA GLY A 550 -20.56 6.00 -14.42
C GLY A 550 -19.62 6.60 -13.36
N VAL A 551 -20.14 7.21 -12.31
CA VAL A 551 -19.35 7.81 -11.23
C VAL A 551 -19.42 6.94 -9.97
N LEU A 552 -18.24 6.62 -9.40
CA LEU A 552 -18.14 6.03 -8.06
C LEU A 552 -17.95 7.13 -7.02
N GLN A 553 -18.60 6.95 -5.88
CA GLN A 553 -18.41 7.77 -4.71
C GLN A 553 -17.84 6.90 -3.59
N VAL A 554 -16.72 7.32 -3.02
CA VAL A 554 -16.09 6.64 -1.86
C VAL A 554 -16.37 7.47 -0.63
N LEU A 555 -16.84 6.81 0.43
CA LEU A 555 -17.10 7.43 1.73
C LEU A 555 -16.21 6.79 2.78
N LEU A 556 -15.74 7.61 3.70
CA LEU A 556 -15.03 7.20 4.91
C LEU A 556 -15.83 7.66 6.13
N ASN A 557 -16.29 6.72 6.95
CA ASN A 557 -17.12 7.04 8.11
C ASN A 557 -18.31 7.94 7.75
N GLN A 558 -18.99 7.62 6.64
CA GLN A 558 -20.12 8.33 6.04
C GLN A 558 -19.78 9.67 5.36
N GLU A 559 -18.52 10.01 5.19
CA GLU A 559 -18.06 11.23 4.56
C GLU A 559 -17.44 10.97 3.20
N VAL A 560 -17.76 11.79 2.21
CA VAL A 560 -17.23 11.64 0.85
C VAL A 560 -15.73 11.94 0.83
N LEU A 561 -14.95 11.00 0.29
CA LEU A 561 -13.53 11.18 -0.01
C LEU A 561 -13.34 11.65 -1.45
N SER A 562 -12.43 12.61 -1.65
CA SER A 562 -11.96 13.00 -2.98
C SER A 562 -10.64 12.32 -3.32
N PHE A 563 -10.56 11.80 -4.53
CA PHE A 563 -9.34 11.25 -5.14
C PHE A 563 -8.87 12.10 -6.31
N ALA A 564 -9.26 13.37 -6.37
CA ALA A 564 -8.89 14.27 -7.46
C ALA A 564 -7.38 14.55 -7.50
N GLU A 565 -6.74 14.61 -6.35
CA GLU A 565 -5.33 14.98 -6.20
C GLU A 565 -4.42 13.78 -5.89
N GLN A 566 -4.98 12.67 -5.41
CA GLN A 566 -4.22 11.44 -5.13
C GLN A 566 -5.07 10.21 -5.38
N ARG A 567 -4.39 9.09 -5.68
CA ARG A 567 -5.05 7.82 -6.02
C ARG A 567 -5.00 6.78 -4.91
N TRP A 568 -4.40 7.09 -3.77
CA TRP A 568 -4.32 6.19 -2.64
C TRP A 568 -4.25 6.93 -1.30
N MET A 569 -4.70 6.29 -0.24
CA MET A 569 -4.70 6.83 1.13
C MET A 569 -4.39 5.73 2.14
N ASP A 570 -3.50 6.04 3.08
CA ASP A 570 -3.31 5.25 4.29
C ASP A 570 -4.28 5.76 5.35
N LEU A 571 -5.19 4.90 5.79
CA LEU A 571 -6.25 5.20 6.74
C LEU A 571 -6.13 4.32 7.98
N LYS A 572 -6.94 4.59 8.99
CA LYS A 572 -6.93 3.78 10.21
C LYS A 572 -7.36 2.34 9.93
N GLY A 573 -6.40 1.41 9.99
CA GLY A 573 -6.61 -0.03 9.81
C GLY A 573 -6.85 -0.47 8.37
N MET A 574 -6.65 0.40 7.38
CA MET A 574 -6.80 0.06 5.98
C MET A 574 -6.05 0.99 5.04
N PHE A 575 -5.77 0.50 3.86
CA PHE A 575 -5.19 1.25 2.77
C PHE A 575 -6.16 1.26 1.58
N LEU A 576 -6.41 2.44 1.03
CA LEU A 576 -7.28 2.62 -0.13
C LEU A 576 -6.48 3.00 -1.36
N SER A 577 -6.86 2.43 -2.51
CA SER A 577 -6.31 2.81 -3.80
C SER A 577 -7.44 2.92 -4.84
N VAL A 578 -7.38 3.96 -5.68
CA VAL A 578 -8.31 4.19 -6.78
C VAL A 578 -7.55 4.14 -8.10
N ALA A 579 -7.82 3.12 -8.90
CA ALA A 579 -7.22 2.98 -10.22
C ALA A 579 -8.05 3.68 -11.31
N ALA A 580 -7.40 3.98 -12.44
CA ALA A 580 -8.09 4.41 -13.64
C ALA A 580 -9.18 3.38 -14.03
N GLY A 581 -10.36 3.84 -14.46
CA GLY A 581 -11.48 2.97 -14.82
C GLY A 581 -12.45 2.68 -13.67
N ASN A 582 -12.55 3.56 -12.68
CA ASN A 582 -13.53 3.45 -11.59
C ASN A 582 -13.43 2.13 -10.80
N ARG A 583 -12.23 1.82 -10.34
CA ARG A 583 -11.93 0.67 -9.49
C ARG A 583 -11.32 1.15 -8.18
N VAL A 584 -11.90 0.71 -7.08
CA VAL A 584 -11.44 0.99 -5.71
C VAL A 584 -10.94 -0.29 -5.09
N SER A 585 -9.72 -0.28 -4.58
CA SER A 585 -9.14 -1.38 -3.81
C SER A 585 -9.04 -0.98 -2.34
N VAL A 586 -9.50 -1.84 -1.46
CA VAL A 586 -9.41 -1.71 0.01
C VAL A 586 -8.54 -2.85 0.51
N MET A 587 -7.48 -2.54 1.22
CA MET A 587 -6.52 -3.50 1.76
C MET A 587 -6.49 -3.35 3.27
N LEU A 588 -6.82 -4.42 3.98
CA LEU A 588 -7.03 -4.43 5.43
C LEU A 588 -5.79 -4.90 6.18
N THR A 589 -5.71 -4.60 7.47
CA THR A 589 -4.60 -5.04 8.34
C THR A 589 -4.48 -6.55 8.44
N SER A 590 -5.57 -7.26 8.25
CA SER A 590 -5.58 -8.73 8.16
C SER A 590 -5.08 -9.27 6.82
N GLU A 591 -4.61 -8.43 5.91
CA GLU A 591 -4.24 -8.81 4.54
C GLU A 591 -5.45 -9.27 3.69
N ALA A 592 -6.67 -9.12 4.20
CA ALA A 592 -7.85 -9.26 3.38
C ALA A 592 -7.95 -8.08 2.41
N GLY A 593 -8.37 -8.34 1.19
CA GLY A 593 -8.50 -7.34 0.13
C GLY A 593 -9.90 -7.32 -0.45
N LEU A 594 -10.39 -6.11 -0.76
CA LEU A 594 -11.60 -5.92 -1.54
C LEU A 594 -11.28 -5.10 -2.78
N GLU A 595 -11.84 -5.49 -3.90
CA GLU A 595 -11.81 -4.69 -5.12
C GLU A 595 -13.24 -4.44 -5.57
N ILE A 596 -13.61 -3.18 -5.64
CA ILE A 596 -14.96 -2.74 -6.02
C ILE A 596 -14.83 -1.94 -7.31
N SER A 597 -15.55 -2.33 -8.33
CA SER A 597 -15.51 -1.69 -9.64
C SER A 597 -16.91 -1.45 -10.21
N LEU A 598 -17.00 -0.45 -11.06
CA LEU A 598 -18.23 -0.20 -11.81
C LEU A 598 -18.30 -1.13 -13.01
N GLN A 599 -19.39 -1.90 -13.12
CA GLN A 599 -19.66 -2.79 -14.24
C GLN A 599 -21.05 -2.50 -14.83
N GLY A 600 -21.09 -1.80 -15.96
CA GLY A 600 -22.35 -1.31 -16.51
C GLY A 600 -23.05 -0.35 -15.53
N PRO A 601 -24.31 -0.58 -15.14
CA PRO A 601 -25.06 0.28 -14.24
C PRO A 601 -24.86 -0.07 -12.75
N PHE A 602 -24.14 -1.14 -12.42
CA PHE A 602 -24.01 -1.69 -11.07
C PHE A 602 -22.56 -1.84 -10.64
N LEU A 603 -22.36 -2.08 -9.37
CA LEU A 603 -21.05 -2.43 -8.81
C LEU A 603 -20.77 -3.92 -8.99
N SER A 604 -19.49 -4.24 -9.07
CA SER A 604 -18.95 -5.58 -8.89
C SER A 604 -17.97 -5.54 -7.72
N VAL A 605 -18.00 -6.55 -6.87
CA VAL A 605 -17.08 -6.70 -5.75
C VAL A 605 -16.36 -8.04 -5.83
N ALA A 606 -15.04 -8.00 -5.64
CA ALA A 606 -14.18 -9.15 -5.47
C ALA A 606 -13.53 -9.09 -4.10
N VAL A 607 -13.59 -10.17 -3.34
CA VAL A 607 -13.02 -10.29 -1.99
C VAL A 607 -11.92 -11.33 -2.00
N LEU A 608 -10.74 -10.96 -1.52
CA LEU A 608 -9.56 -11.82 -1.41
C LEU A 608 -9.29 -12.10 0.07
N LEU A 609 -9.17 -13.36 0.41
CA LEU A 609 -8.84 -13.78 1.78
C LEU A 609 -7.59 -14.67 1.78
N PRO A 610 -6.59 -14.36 2.61
CA PRO A 610 -5.48 -15.27 2.87
C PRO A 610 -5.93 -16.53 3.62
N GLU A 611 -5.14 -17.58 3.56
CA GLU A 611 -5.44 -18.92 4.12
C GLU A 611 -5.80 -18.90 5.62
N LYS A 612 -5.33 -17.91 6.36
CA LYS A 612 -5.67 -17.77 7.80
C LYS A 612 -7.16 -17.61 8.08
N PHE A 613 -7.97 -17.23 7.08
CA PHE A 613 -9.42 -17.14 7.19
C PHE A 613 -10.15 -18.48 6.95
N LEU A 614 -9.41 -19.55 6.63
CA LEU A 614 -10.00 -20.87 6.41
C LEU A 614 -10.84 -21.29 7.62
N THR A 615 -12.08 -21.71 7.38
CA THR A 615 -13.10 -22.09 8.40
C THR A 615 -13.62 -20.97 9.30
N HIS A 616 -13.32 -19.69 8.98
CA HIS A 616 -13.71 -18.55 9.81
C HIS A 616 -14.65 -17.56 9.14
N THR A 617 -15.28 -17.94 8.03
CA THR A 617 -16.14 -17.05 7.24
C THR A 617 -17.57 -17.54 7.18
N GLN A 618 -18.50 -16.60 7.02
CA GLN A 618 -19.92 -16.82 6.77
C GLN A 618 -20.52 -15.65 5.98
N GLY A 619 -21.70 -15.82 5.39
CA GLY A 619 -22.37 -14.80 4.59
C GLY A 619 -22.68 -15.27 3.18
N LEU A 620 -23.07 -14.35 2.29
CA LEU A 620 -23.42 -14.66 0.91
C LEU A 620 -22.23 -15.14 0.06
N LEU A 621 -21.00 -14.85 0.46
CA LEU A 621 -19.79 -15.34 -0.21
C LEU A 621 -19.37 -16.74 0.25
N GLY A 622 -20.22 -17.41 1.03
CA GLY A 622 -20.04 -18.79 1.49
C GLY A 622 -19.05 -18.97 2.62
N THR A 623 -18.86 -20.23 2.97
CA THR A 623 -17.80 -20.66 3.89
C THR A 623 -16.48 -20.80 3.13
N PHE A 624 -15.38 -20.40 3.73
CA PHE A 624 -14.06 -20.64 3.15
C PHE A 624 -13.42 -21.85 3.85
N ASN A 625 -13.66 -23.06 3.34
CA ASN A 625 -13.16 -24.29 3.97
C ASN A 625 -12.76 -25.38 2.97
N ASN A 626 -12.78 -25.08 1.66
CA ASN A 626 -12.57 -25.98 0.53
C ASN A 626 -13.64 -27.06 0.38
N ASP A 627 -14.82 -26.86 0.94
CA ASP A 627 -15.99 -27.75 0.78
C ASP A 627 -17.20 -26.95 0.26
N PRO A 628 -17.48 -26.98 -1.07
CA PRO A 628 -18.62 -26.25 -1.62
C PRO A 628 -19.99 -26.76 -1.17
N ALA A 629 -20.05 -27.89 -0.41
CA ALA A 629 -21.31 -28.46 0.03
C ALA A 629 -21.98 -27.68 1.16
N ASP A 630 -21.24 -26.88 1.91
CA ASP A 630 -21.76 -26.10 3.04
C ASP A 630 -21.78 -24.56 2.82
N ASP A 631 -21.51 -24.12 1.59
CA ASP A 631 -21.55 -22.70 1.22
C ASP A 631 -22.90 -22.03 1.48
N PHE A 632 -23.98 -22.76 1.47
CA PHE A 632 -25.34 -22.27 1.70
C PHE A 632 -25.79 -22.46 3.15
N THR A 633 -24.94 -22.09 4.09
CA THR A 633 -25.24 -22.15 5.53
C THR A 633 -26.04 -20.91 5.98
N LEU A 634 -27.25 -21.15 6.48
CA LEU A 634 -28.10 -20.13 7.08
C LEU A 634 -27.55 -19.65 8.44
N ARG A 635 -28.00 -18.49 8.93
CA ARG A 635 -27.62 -17.98 10.27
C ARG A 635 -27.99 -18.95 11.42
N SER A 636 -28.99 -19.82 11.20
CA SER A 636 -29.35 -20.86 12.14
C SER A 636 -28.36 -22.03 12.24
N GLY A 637 -27.43 -22.13 11.30
CA GLY A 637 -26.55 -23.28 11.11
C GLY A 637 -27.16 -24.39 10.23
N GLU A 638 -28.37 -24.22 9.69
CA GLU A 638 -28.96 -25.11 8.69
C GLU A 638 -28.17 -24.96 7.37
N VAL A 639 -27.78 -26.06 6.75
CA VAL A 639 -27.08 -26.10 5.47
C VAL A 639 -28.05 -26.53 4.38
N LEU A 640 -28.20 -25.70 3.34
CA LEU A 640 -28.95 -26.07 2.17
C LEU A 640 -28.04 -26.87 1.20
N PRO A 641 -28.57 -27.87 0.49
CA PRO A 641 -27.75 -28.68 -0.42
C PRO A 641 -27.30 -27.85 -1.65
N PRO A 642 -26.18 -28.19 -2.29
CA PRO A 642 -25.73 -27.54 -3.53
C PRO A 642 -26.76 -27.59 -4.67
N SER A 643 -27.71 -28.51 -4.63
CA SER A 643 -28.82 -28.66 -5.58
C SER A 643 -30.08 -27.86 -5.16
N ALA A 644 -29.99 -26.96 -4.19
CA ALA A 644 -31.09 -26.14 -3.75
C ALA A 644 -31.73 -25.36 -4.91
N SER A 645 -33.07 -25.27 -4.89
CA SER A 645 -33.82 -24.52 -5.91
C SER A 645 -33.56 -23.01 -5.79
N SER A 646 -33.80 -22.25 -6.88
CA SER A 646 -33.66 -20.80 -6.86
C SER A 646 -34.47 -20.12 -5.74
N ARG A 647 -35.62 -20.68 -5.34
CA ARG A 647 -36.43 -20.17 -4.23
C ARG A 647 -35.81 -20.46 -2.85
N GLU A 648 -35.17 -21.61 -2.68
CA GLU A 648 -34.39 -21.93 -1.48
C GLU A 648 -33.15 -21.04 -1.36
N LEU A 649 -32.45 -20.81 -2.48
CA LEU A 649 -31.32 -19.88 -2.54
C LEU A 649 -31.76 -18.42 -2.30
N PHE A 650 -32.96 -18.04 -2.72
CA PHE A 650 -33.54 -16.75 -2.37
C PHE A 650 -33.81 -16.64 -0.85
N ARG A 651 -34.34 -17.70 -0.21
CA ARG A 651 -34.49 -17.77 1.24
C ARG A 651 -33.14 -17.68 1.97
N PHE A 652 -32.11 -18.39 1.48
CA PHE A 652 -30.74 -18.29 1.98
C PHE A 652 -30.25 -16.85 1.94
N GLY A 653 -30.37 -16.18 0.80
CA GLY A 653 -29.91 -14.79 0.65
C GLY A 653 -30.71 -13.82 1.54
N ALA A 654 -32.03 -14.00 1.69
CA ALA A 654 -32.85 -13.18 2.57
C ALA A 654 -32.50 -13.35 4.07
N ASP A 655 -32.05 -14.53 4.49
CA ASP A 655 -31.60 -14.81 5.84
C ASP A 655 -30.34 -13.98 6.23
N TRP A 656 -29.52 -13.67 5.24
CA TRP A 656 -28.33 -12.83 5.42
C TRP A 656 -28.60 -11.32 5.32
N ALA A 657 -29.85 -10.89 5.46
CA ALA A 657 -30.18 -9.46 5.56
C ALA A 657 -29.45 -8.81 6.76
N VAL A 658 -28.95 -7.59 6.55
CA VAL A 658 -28.26 -6.81 7.59
C VAL A 658 -29.24 -6.53 8.73
N GLN A 659 -28.78 -6.63 9.98
CA GLN A 659 -29.57 -6.21 11.13
C GLN A 659 -29.49 -4.68 11.29
N ASN A 660 -30.60 -4.02 11.62
CA ASN A 660 -30.70 -2.56 11.67
C ASN A 660 -29.60 -1.88 12.49
N ALA A 661 -29.21 -2.47 13.62
CA ALA A 661 -28.19 -1.90 14.52
C ALA A 661 -26.74 -2.09 14.03
N SER A 662 -26.51 -2.97 13.05
CA SER A 662 -25.17 -3.35 12.57
C SER A 662 -24.86 -2.89 11.14
N SER A 663 -25.68 -2.02 10.56
CA SER A 663 -25.45 -1.52 9.21
C SER A 663 -24.23 -0.58 9.16
N LEU A 664 -23.31 -0.86 8.22
CA LEU A 664 -22.16 -0.03 7.88
C LEU A 664 -22.49 1.02 6.82
N LEU A 665 -23.65 0.90 6.18
CA LEU A 665 -24.05 1.70 5.02
C LEU A 665 -24.58 3.08 5.43
N THR A 666 -24.32 4.09 4.61
CA THR A 666 -24.74 5.48 4.83
C THR A 666 -26.18 5.69 4.36
N TYR A 667 -26.94 6.45 5.17
CA TYR A 667 -28.31 6.87 4.89
C TYR A 667 -28.35 8.39 4.79
N ASP A 668 -28.19 8.92 3.60
CA ASP A 668 -28.37 10.34 3.31
C ASP A 668 -29.85 10.71 3.10
N SER A 669 -30.15 12.00 2.89
CA SER A 669 -31.52 12.49 2.73
C SER A 669 -32.29 11.81 1.60
N LYS A 670 -31.62 11.41 0.51
CA LYS A 670 -32.20 10.68 -0.60
C LYS A 670 -32.68 9.28 -0.18
N PHE A 671 -31.88 8.59 0.63
CA PHE A 671 -32.21 7.27 1.16
C PHE A 671 -33.10 7.32 2.40
N LEU A 672 -33.05 8.41 3.19
CA LEU A 672 -33.96 8.63 4.32
C LEU A 672 -35.42 8.81 3.85
N VAL A 673 -35.63 9.51 2.71
CA VAL A 673 -36.97 9.68 2.12
C VAL A 673 -37.57 8.35 1.66
N GLU A 674 -36.75 7.39 1.25
CA GLU A 674 -37.16 6.03 0.91
C GLU A 674 -37.32 5.10 2.15
N ASN A 675 -37.08 5.61 3.36
CA ASN A 675 -37.22 4.92 4.65
C ASN A 675 -36.37 3.65 4.83
N PHE A 676 -35.21 3.54 4.15
CA PHE A 676 -34.31 2.39 4.31
C PHE A 676 -33.77 2.22 5.74
N LYS A 677 -33.66 3.31 6.50
CA LYS A 677 -33.17 3.27 7.89
C LYS A 677 -34.15 2.55 8.84
N GLU A 678 -35.44 2.65 8.57
CA GLU A 678 -36.53 2.17 9.47
C GLU A 678 -37.27 0.92 8.94
N ARG A 679 -37.01 0.54 7.65
CA ARG A 679 -37.62 -0.64 7.03
C ARG A 679 -36.80 -1.90 7.31
N PRO A 680 -37.43 -3.08 7.19
CA PRO A 680 -36.70 -4.34 7.12
C PRO A 680 -35.62 -4.26 6.04
N LYS A 681 -34.41 -4.71 6.35
CA LYS A 681 -33.28 -4.63 5.40
C LYS A 681 -33.45 -5.53 4.18
N HIS A 682 -34.30 -6.51 4.22
CA HIS A 682 -34.81 -7.26 3.09
C HIS A 682 -36.24 -6.81 2.77
N ASP A 683 -36.50 -6.47 1.52
CA ASP A 683 -37.87 -6.11 1.06
C ASP A 683 -38.69 -7.36 0.69
N PRO A 684 -39.60 -7.83 1.57
CA PRO A 684 -40.38 -9.02 1.28
C PRO A 684 -41.48 -8.81 0.24
N THR A 685 -41.74 -7.55 -0.18
CA THR A 685 -42.73 -7.21 -1.20
C THR A 685 -42.17 -7.22 -2.61
N PHE A 686 -40.83 -7.22 -2.74
CA PHE A 686 -40.17 -7.29 -4.03
C PHE A 686 -40.22 -8.73 -4.56
N LEU A 687 -40.75 -8.89 -5.77
CA LEU A 687 -40.84 -10.17 -6.49
C LEU A 687 -39.78 -10.21 -7.60
N PRO A 688 -38.65 -10.90 -7.37
CA PRO A 688 -37.59 -11.04 -8.36
C PRO A 688 -38.00 -11.93 -9.52
N LEU A 689 -37.23 -11.93 -10.60
CA LEU A 689 -37.28 -12.96 -11.62
C LEU A 689 -36.45 -14.16 -11.17
N PHE A 690 -37.01 -15.35 -11.26
CA PHE A 690 -36.24 -16.59 -11.06
C PHE A 690 -35.79 -17.17 -12.39
N PRO A 691 -34.64 -17.87 -12.46
CA PRO A 691 -34.12 -18.45 -13.70
C PRO A 691 -35.12 -19.33 -14.43
N GLU A 692 -35.95 -20.05 -13.69
CA GLU A 692 -36.98 -20.96 -14.26
C GLU A 692 -38.18 -20.19 -14.87
N GLU A 693 -38.39 -18.96 -14.51
CA GLU A 693 -39.47 -18.09 -14.97
C GLU A 693 -39.06 -17.18 -16.16
N SER A 694 -37.77 -17.25 -16.52
CA SER A 694 -37.18 -16.39 -17.53
C SER A 694 -37.67 -16.80 -18.93
N SER A 695 -38.58 -16.03 -19.53
CA SER A 695 -39.02 -16.18 -20.91
C SER A 695 -38.64 -14.93 -21.72
N ALA A 696 -37.44 -14.93 -22.30
CA ALA A 696 -37.07 -13.89 -23.26
C ALA A 696 -37.86 -14.04 -24.56
N SER A 697 -38.17 -12.91 -25.22
CA SER A 697 -38.75 -12.96 -26.59
C SER A 697 -37.78 -13.70 -27.54
N PRO A 698 -38.26 -14.36 -28.62
CA PRO A 698 -37.38 -15.09 -29.52
C PRO A 698 -36.24 -14.27 -30.10
N SER A 699 -36.43 -12.99 -30.36
CA SER A 699 -35.41 -12.06 -30.86
C SER A 699 -34.39 -11.71 -29.80
N GLN A 700 -34.80 -11.51 -28.54
CA GLN A 700 -33.91 -11.27 -27.43
C GLN A 700 -33.11 -12.52 -27.07
N ALA A 701 -33.74 -13.72 -27.15
CA ALA A 701 -33.07 -14.98 -26.89
C ALA A 701 -31.93 -15.26 -27.90
N SER A 702 -32.17 -14.92 -29.20
CA SER A 702 -31.12 -15.05 -30.22
C SER A 702 -29.97 -14.07 -29.98
N ALA A 703 -30.28 -12.80 -29.75
CA ALA A 703 -29.26 -11.77 -29.47
C ALA A 703 -28.46 -12.08 -28.16
N ALA A 704 -29.14 -12.62 -27.15
CA ALA A 704 -28.49 -13.07 -25.91
C ALA A 704 -27.59 -14.27 -26.16
N ALA A 705 -28.01 -15.24 -26.99
CA ALA A 705 -27.19 -16.42 -27.33
C ALA A 705 -25.89 -15.99 -28.04
N ASP A 706 -26.00 -15.05 -29.00
CA ASP A 706 -24.83 -14.54 -29.73
C ASP A 706 -23.85 -13.77 -28.82
N LEU A 707 -24.39 -12.93 -27.92
CA LEU A 707 -23.59 -12.11 -27.02
C LEU A 707 -22.98 -12.92 -25.88
N CYS A 708 -23.78 -13.73 -25.19
CA CYS A 708 -23.40 -14.39 -23.94
C CYS A 708 -22.65 -15.69 -24.14
N GLY A 709 -22.78 -16.36 -25.31
CA GLY A 709 -22.23 -17.69 -25.53
C GLY A 709 -22.78 -18.68 -24.49
N ASP A 710 -21.90 -19.33 -23.71
CA ASP A 710 -22.28 -20.29 -22.67
C ASP A 710 -22.46 -19.66 -21.29
N ASP A 711 -22.26 -18.34 -21.14
CA ASP A 711 -22.37 -17.67 -19.85
C ASP A 711 -23.83 -17.57 -19.39
N SER A 712 -24.19 -18.33 -18.36
CA SER A 712 -25.56 -18.42 -17.83
C SER A 712 -25.98 -17.13 -17.12
N PHE A 713 -25.05 -16.44 -16.45
CA PHE A 713 -25.30 -15.19 -15.75
C PHE A 713 -25.66 -14.07 -16.73
N CYS A 714 -24.88 -13.94 -17.82
CA CYS A 714 -25.17 -13.01 -18.89
C CYS A 714 -26.58 -13.26 -19.49
N LYS A 715 -26.93 -14.51 -19.80
CA LYS A 715 -28.24 -14.86 -20.34
C LYS A 715 -29.39 -14.50 -19.40
N PHE A 716 -29.18 -14.76 -18.11
CA PHE A 716 -30.15 -14.41 -17.08
C PHE A 716 -30.38 -12.90 -17.01
N ASP A 717 -29.31 -12.11 -16.98
CA ASP A 717 -29.40 -10.65 -16.88
C ASP A 717 -30.06 -10.00 -18.09
N VAL A 718 -29.80 -10.52 -19.31
CA VAL A 718 -30.53 -10.07 -20.50
C VAL A 718 -32.02 -10.36 -20.36
N ALA A 719 -32.40 -11.51 -19.83
CA ALA A 719 -33.78 -11.87 -19.64
C ALA A 719 -34.48 -11.08 -18.52
N ALA A 720 -33.79 -10.81 -17.44
CA ALA A 720 -34.31 -10.06 -16.26
C ALA A 720 -34.47 -8.56 -16.55
N THR A 721 -33.54 -7.97 -17.31
CA THR A 721 -33.45 -6.51 -17.51
C THR A 721 -33.87 -6.08 -18.94
N GLY A 722 -34.00 -7.02 -19.89
CA GLY A 722 -34.21 -6.70 -21.31
C GLY A 722 -33.01 -6.03 -21.99
N SER A 723 -31.85 -5.90 -21.29
CA SER A 723 -30.69 -5.10 -21.69
C SER A 723 -29.49 -5.96 -22.04
N LEU A 724 -29.08 -5.96 -23.30
CA LEU A 724 -27.82 -6.62 -23.74
C LEU A 724 -26.58 -6.03 -23.07
N SER A 725 -26.60 -4.72 -22.75
CA SER A 725 -25.45 -4.07 -22.09
C SER A 725 -25.26 -4.54 -20.65
N VAL A 726 -26.33 -4.83 -19.92
CA VAL A 726 -26.26 -5.39 -18.56
C VAL A 726 -25.72 -6.81 -18.62
N GLY A 727 -26.27 -7.67 -19.49
CA GLY A 727 -25.75 -9.02 -19.65
C GLY A 727 -24.27 -9.06 -20.07
N ASN A 728 -23.84 -8.16 -20.98
CA ASN A 728 -22.43 -8.07 -21.34
C ASN A 728 -21.54 -7.63 -20.16
N ALA A 729 -22.04 -6.72 -19.32
CA ALA A 729 -21.31 -6.29 -18.12
C ALA A 729 -21.08 -7.47 -17.16
N SER A 730 -22.11 -8.31 -16.94
CA SER A 730 -22.01 -9.50 -16.10
C SER A 730 -21.08 -10.56 -16.68
N ARG A 731 -21.12 -10.76 -18.01
CA ARG A 731 -20.16 -11.64 -18.70
C ARG A 731 -18.72 -11.17 -18.51
N VAL A 732 -18.48 -9.86 -18.65
CA VAL A 732 -17.13 -9.28 -18.44
C VAL A 732 -16.69 -9.46 -16.99
N ALA A 733 -17.56 -9.20 -16.01
CA ALA A 733 -17.25 -9.37 -14.60
C ALA A 733 -16.94 -10.85 -14.26
N HIS A 734 -17.75 -11.79 -14.77
CA HIS A 734 -17.50 -13.22 -14.60
C HIS A 734 -16.17 -13.66 -15.23
N MET A 735 -15.89 -13.18 -16.44
CA MET A 735 -14.60 -13.46 -17.11
C MET A 735 -13.42 -12.90 -16.29
N GLN A 736 -13.52 -11.66 -15.76
CA GLN A 736 -12.51 -11.07 -14.90
C GLN A 736 -12.28 -11.89 -13.63
N HIS A 737 -13.36 -12.36 -12.99
CA HIS A 737 -13.25 -13.29 -11.86
C HIS A 737 -12.44 -14.54 -12.23
N ARG A 738 -12.80 -15.21 -13.32
CA ARG A 738 -12.11 -16.44 -13.78
C ARG A 738 -10.64 -16.21 -14.11
N LEU A 739 -10.31 -15.12 -14.80
CA LEU A 739 -8.93 -14.75 -15.10
C LEU A 739 -8.13 -14.48 -13.83
N ARG A 740 -8.74 -13.84 -12.84
CA ARG A 740 -8.08 -13.55 -11.56
C ARG A 740 -7.86 -14.84 -10.74
N VAL A 741 -8.86 -15.74 -10.69
CA VAL A 741 -8.69 -17.08 -10.10
C VAL A 741 -7.55 -17.83 -10.78
N GLN A 742 -7.46 -17.76 -12.12
CA GLN A 742 -6.36 -18.37 -12.87
C GLN A 742 -4.99 -17.74 -12.50
N SER A 743 -4.93 -16.41 -12.37
CA SER A 743 -3.71 -15.71 -11.95
C SER A 743 -3.27 -16.08 -10.53
N LEU A 744 -4.22 -16.37 -9.64
CA LEU A 744 -3.97 -16.74 -8.24
C LEU A 744 -3.78 -18.26 -8.03
N GLN A 745 -3.67 -19.07 -9.10
CA GLN A 745 -3.38 -20.49 -8.92
C GLN A 745 -2.01 -20.68 -8.25
N PRO A 746 -1.89 -21.63 -7.32
CA PRO A 746 -0.61 -21.97 -6.71
C PRO A 746 0.44 -22.33 -7.75
N VAL A 747 1.62 -21.75 -7.63
CA VAL A 747 2.78 -22.04 -8.48
C VAL A 747 3.86 -22.67 -7.62
N VAL A 748 4.41 -23.77 -8.04
CA VAL A 748 5.49 -24.45 -7.31
C VAL A 748 6.83 -23.88 -7.74
N SER A 749 7.61 -23.40 -6.76
CA SER A 749 8.99 -22.95 -6.92
C SER A 749 9.94 -23.93 -6.22
N CYS A 750 11.06 -24.27 -6.87
CA CYS A 750 12.15 -25.02 -6.25
C CYS A 750 13.11 -24.12 -5.47
N GLY A 751 12.90 -22.82 -5.55
CA GLY A 751 13.76 -21.81 -4.94
C GLY A 751 15.10 -21.65 -5.65
N TRP A 752 15.86 -20.69 -5.19
CA TRP A 752 17.15 -20.34 -5.75
C TRP A 752 18.17 -21.50 -5.60
N LEU A 753 18.93 -21.72 -6.65
CA LEU A 753 20.00 -22.73 -6.67
C LEU A 753 21.33 -22.01 -6.88
N ALA A 754 22.27 -22.20 -5.93
CA ALA A 754 23.55 -21.51 -5.93
C ALA A 754 24.44 -21.91 -7.12
N PRO A 755 25.23 -21.00 -7.69
CA PRO A 755 26.28 -21.35 -8.64
C PRO A 755 27.37 -22.19 -7.95
N PRO A 756 28.05 -23.11 -8.68
CA PRO A 756 29.14 -23.85 -8.09
C PRO A 756 30.35 -22.92 -7.82
N ALA A 757 31.10 -23.21 -6.77
CA ALA A 757 32.38 -22.53 -6.54
C ALA A 757 33.29 -22.73 -7.75
N ASN A 758 33.95 -21.64 -8.22
CA ASN A 758 34.75 -21.61 -9.45
C ASN A 758 33.98 -21.96 -10.73
N GLY A 759 32.69 -21.61 -10.74
CA GLY A 759 31.81 -21.77 -11.88
C GLY A 759 30.73 -20.71 -11.91
N HIS A 760 29.84 -20.83 -12.87
CA HIS A 760 28.70 -19.95 -13.03
C HIS A 760 27.46 -20.77 -13.40
N LYS A 761 26.32 -20.21 -13.06
CA LYS A 761 24.98 -20.69 -13.34
C LYS A 761 24.40 -19.90 -14.52
N GLN A 762 23.63 -20.55 -15.37
CA GLN A 762 22.82 -19.96 -16.42
C GLN A 762 21.37 -20.38 -16.25
N GLY A 763 20.49 -19.40 -16.15
CA GLY A 763 19.05 -19.57 -15.87
C GLY A 763 18.69 -18.92 -14.53
N GLU A 764 17.64 -18.11 -14.53
CA GLU A 764 17.17 -17.28 -13.41
C GLU A 764 15.71 -17.58 -13.08
N ARG A 765 15.13 -18.64 -13.66
CA ARG A 765 13.78 -19.13 -13.39
C ARG A 765 13.83 -20.37 -12.52
N TYR A 766 13.01 -20.40 -11.48
CA TYR A 766 13.00 -21.45 -10.47
C TYR A 766 11.66 -22.16 -10.31
N LEU A 767 10.72 -21.89 -11.21
CA LEU A 767 9.39 -22.51 -11.22
C LEU A 767 9.44 -23.90 -11.89
N VAL A 768 8.45 -24.73 -11.59
CA VAL A 768 8.31 -26.08 -12.18
C VAL A 768 8.55 -26.08 -13.69
N GLY A 769 9.35 -27.03 -14.13
CA GLY A 769 9.76 -27.18 -15.53
C GLY A 769 10.94 -26.33 -15.98
N SER A 770 11.34 -25.32 -15.17
CA SER A 770 12.51 -24.50 -15.48
C SER A 770 13.80 -25.27 -15.27
N THR A 771 14.78 -25.06 -16.15
CA THR A 771 16.08 -25.73 -16.11
C THR A 771 17.20 -24.72 -15.93
N VAL A 772 18.06 -24.98 -14.96
CA VAL A 772 19.29 -24.23 -14.69
C VAL A 772 20.48 -25.03 -15.16
N ARG A 773 21.43 -24.39 -15.84
CA ARG A 773 22.66 -25.03 -16.35
C ARG A 773 23.88 -24.49 -15.61
N PHE A 774 24.89 -25.39 -15.44
CA PHE A 774 26.12 -25.06 -14.74
C PHE A 774 27.33 -25.17 -15.66
N ARG A 775 28.28 -24.25 -15.51
CA ARG A 775 29.56 -24.30 -16.20
C ARG A 775 30.68 -23.92 -15.24
N CYS A 776 31.80 -24.59 -15.36
CA CYS A 776 32.99 -24.22 -14.58
C CYS A 776 33.83 -23.16 -15.30
N ASN A 777 34.55 -22.39 -14.52
CA ASN A 777 35.55 -21.44 -15.04
C ASN A 777 36.70 -22.18 -15.73
N ASN A 778 37.46 -21.45 -16.54
CA ASN A 778 38.63 -22.02 -17.22
C ASN A 778 39.61 -22.64 -16.21
N GLY A 779 40.09 -23.88 -16.49
CA GLY A 779 40.98 -24.63 -15.59
C GLY A 779 40.26 -25.54 -14.61
N TYR A 780 38.91 -25.54 -14.59
CA TYR A 780 38.10 -26.44 -13.73
C TYR A 780 37.23 -27.36 -14.61
N SER A 781 36.96 -28.54 -14.12
CA SER A 781 36.06 -29.53 -14.72
C SER A 781 34.84 -29.78 -13.82
N LEU A 782 33.66 -29.90 -14.45
CA LEU A 782 32.41 -30.12 -13.73
C LEU A 782 32.33 -31.54 -13.18
N ALA A 783 32.03 -31.69 -11.92
CA ALA A 783 31.73 -32.96 -11.25
C ALA A 783 30.28 -32.93 -10.74
N GLY A 784 29.39 -33.65 -11.38
CA GLY A 784 27.96 -33.70 -11.20
C GLY A 784 27.18 -33.38 -12.48
N ALA A 785 25.87 -33.17 -12.37
CA ALA A 785 25.02 -32.85 -13.51
C ALA A 785 25.28 -31.42 -14.01
N ASP A 786 25.36 -31.24 -15.33
CA ASP A 786 25.53 -29.90 -15.95
C ASP A 786 24.23 -29.08 -16.01
N ALA A 787 23.10 -29.71 -15.67
CA ALA A 787 21.80 -29.09 -15.63
C ALA A 787 20.93 -29.70 -14.52
N SER A 788 20.04 -28.87 -13.95
CA SER A 788 19.03 -29.27 -12.98
C SER A 788 17.69 -28.68 -13.36
N THR A 789 16.63 -29.48 -13.30
CA THR A 789 15.26 -29.07 -13.65
C THR A 789 14.39 -29.05 -12.38
N CYS A 790 13.59 -28.03 -12.21
CA CYS A 790 12.64 -27.92 -11.11
C CYS A 790 11.48 -28.89 -11.32
N GLN A 791 11.25 -29.79 -10.36
CA GLN A 791 10.24 -30.85 -10.40
C GLN A 791 8.92 -30.39 -9.76
N ALA A 792 7.84 -31.12 -10.02
CA ALA A 792 6.49 -30.80 -9.54
C ALA A 792 6.35 -30.87 -8.00
N ASP A 793 7.23 -31.59 -7.33
CA ASP A 793 7.29 -31.69 -5.86
C ASP A 793 8.07 -30.54 -5.19
N GLY A 794 8.53 -29.54 -5.96
CA GLY A 794 9.30 -28.42 -5.46
C GLY A 794 10.77 -28.72 -5.20
N THR A 795 11.29 -29.83 -5.71
CA THR A 795 12.69 -30.20 -5.59
C THR A 795 13.45 -30.07 -6.92
N TRP A 796 14.75 -29.85 -6.84
CA TRP A 796 15.63 -29.88 -8.01
C TRP A 796 16.00 -31.31 -8.37
N SER A 797 15.99 -31.63 -9.67
CA SER A 797 16.34 -32.98 -10.14
C SER A 797 17.77 -33.40 -9.75
N TRP A 798 18.66 -32.42 -9.61
CA TRP A 798 20.04 -32.58 -9.18
C TRP A 798 20.48 -31.43 -8.29
N PRO A 799 21.34 -31.68 -7.27
CA PRO A 799 21.95 -30.62 -6.49
C PRO A 799 22.99 -29.86 -7.33
N THR A 800 23.42 -28.67 -6.83
CA THR A 800 24.51 -27.92 -7.46
C THR A 800 25.76 -28.77 -7.59
N PRO A 801 26.34 -28.94 -8.82
CA PRO A 801 27.57 -29.67 -9.04
C PRO A 801 28.76 -28.94 -8.44
N THR A 802 29.92 -29.57 -8.38
CA THR A 802 31.18 -28.99 -7.94
C THR A 802 32.12 -28.79 -9.12
N CYS A 803 32.87 -27.66 -9.12
CA CYS A 803 33.96 -27.43 -10.08
C CYS A 803 35.28 -27.82 -9.47
N GLN A 804 35.85 -28.89 -9.94
CA GLN A 804 37.16 -29.40 -9.46
C GLN A 804 38.28 -28.88 -10.33
N PRO A 805 39.46 -28.58 -9.79
CA PRO A 805 40.59 -28.17 -10.59
C PRO A 805 40.87 -29.23 -11.67
N GLY A 806 40.93 -28.79 -12.91
CA GLY A 806 41.22 -29.68 -14.06
C GLY A 806 42.62 -30.29 -13.85
N ARG A 807 42.74 -31.56 -14.06
CA ARG A 807 44.06 -32.26 -14.04
C ARG A 807 44.94 -31.54 -15.06
N SER A 808 45.90 -30.77 -14.58
CA SER A 808 46.87 -30.15 -15.45
C SER A 808 47.75 -31.20 -16.11
N TYR A 809 47.41 -31.54 -17.36
CA TYR A 809 48.28 -32.40 -18.16
C TYR A 809 49.68 -31.83 -18.33
N ALA A 810 49.86 -30.52 -18.06
CA ALA A 810 51.16 -29.88 -18.06
C ALA A 810 52.13 -30.47 -17.03
N VAL A 811 51.63 -30.86 -15.85
CA VAL A 811 52.43 -31.55 -14.82
C VAL A 811 52.80 -32.97 -15.30
N LEU A 812 51.82 -33.69 -15.89
CA LEU A 812 52.10 -35.03 -16.44
C LEU A 812 53.07 -34.97 -17.60
N LEU A 813 52.86 -34.04 -18.52
CA LEU A 813 53.79 -33.77 -19.62
C LEU A 813 55.14 -33.31 -19.13
N GLY A 814 55.19 -32.46 -18.13
CA GLY A 814 56.46 -32.03 -17.50
C GLY A 814 57.19 -33.20 -16.83
N ILE A 815 56.50 -34.13 -16.17
CA ILE A 815 57.10 -35.38 -15.63
C ILE A 815 57.58 -36.30 -16.76
N ILE A 816 56.78 -36.46 -17.84
CA ILE A 816 57.13 -37.29 -18.99
C ILE A 816 58.32 -36.70 -19.76
N PHE A 817 58.29 -35.41 -20.11
CA PHE A 817 59.40 -34.74 -20.79
C PHE A 817 60.63 -34.57 -19.89
N GLY A 818 60.42 -34.29 -18.63
CA GLY A 818 61.51 -34.28 -17.63
C GLY A 818 62.15 -35.66 -17.46
N GLY A 819 61.36 -36.72 -17.40
CA GLY A 819 61.81 -38.11 -17.36
C GLY A 819 62.58 -38.50 -18.61
N LEU A 820 62.02 -38.18 -19.80
CA LEU A 820 62.69 -38.40 -21.09
C LEU A 820 64.00 -37.59 -21.23
N GLY A 821 63.99 -36.35 -20.75
CA GLY A 821 65.22 -35.52 -20.70
C GLY A 821 66.29 -36.10 -19.80
N LEU A 822 65.89 -36.64 -18.65
CA LEU A 822 66.83 -37.30 -17.70
C LEU A 822 67.43 -38.58 -18.29
N VAL A 823 66.61 -39.42 -18.97
CA VAL A 823 67.03 -40.61 -19.68
C VAL A 823 67.97 -40.26 -20.82
N ALA A 824 67.69 -39.20 -21.59
CA ALA A 824 68.58 -38.68 -22.63
C ALA A 824 69.93 -38.19 -22.06
N LEU A 825 69.90 -37.45 -20.92
CA LEU A 825 71.10 -36.98 -20.27
C LEU A 825 71.94 -38.15 -19.70
N VAL A 826 71.33 -39.15 -19.09
CA VAL A 826 71.98 -40.37 -18.63
C VAL A 826 72.57 -41.15 -19.82
N GLY A 827 71.81 -41.30 -20.89
CA GLY A 827 72.24 -41.91 -22.15
C GLY A 827 73.43 -41.18 -22.77
N LEU A 828 73.41 -39.84 -22.78
CA LEU A 828 74.50 -39.01 -23.29
C LEU A 828 75.74 -39.11 -22.39
N GLY A 829 75.53 -39.09 -21.04
CA GLY A 829 76.61 -39.32 -20.06
C GLY A 829 77.25 -40.67 -20.20
N TYR A 830 76.46 -41.76 -20.36
CA TYR A 830 76.95 -43.12 -20.61
C TYR A 830 77.69 -43.19 -21.97
N TRP A 831 77.19 -42.55 -22.99
CA TRP A 831 77.84 -42.48 -24.32
C TRP A 831 79.19 -41.71 -24.26
N LEU A 832 79.22 -40.60 -23.54
CA LEU A 832 80.46 -39.83 -23.32
C LEU A 832 81.47 -40.61 -22.46
N LEU A 833 81.03 -41.34 -21.43
CA LEU A 833 81.89 -42.22 -20.64
C LEU A 833 82.43 -43.41 -21.46
N ARG A 834 81.60 -43.99 -22.32
CA ARG A 834 82.02 -45.01 -23.29
C ARG A 834 82.98 -44.58 -24.28
N ARG A 835 82.83 -43.32 -24.81
CA ARG A 835 83.75 -42.64 -25.75
C ARG A 835 85.07 -42.33 -25.07
N ARG A 836 85.09 -41.97 -23.78
CA ARG A 836 86.28 -41.77 -23.01
C ARG A 836 87.08 -43.03 -22.78
N LYS A 837 86.41 -44.23 -22.61
CA LYS A 837 87.07 -45.53 -22.53
C LYS A 837 87.65 -46.00 -23.84
N SER A 838 87.17 -45.58 -24.97
CA SER A 838 87.75 -45.98 -26.28
C SER A 838 88.99 -45.15 -26.66
N ASN A 839 89.16 -43.99 -26.07
CA ASN A 839 90.37 -43.15 -26.31
C ASN A 839 91.56 -43.36 -25.32
N THR A 840 91.39 -44.23 -24.38
CA THR A 840 92.53 -44.63 -23.46
C THR A 840 93.25 -45.91 -23.88
N ALA A 841 92.98 -46.49 -25.03
CA ALA A 841 93.58 -47.73 -25.54
C ALA A 841 94.57 -47.59 -26.65
N VAL A 842 95.14 -46.46 -26.88
CA VAL A 842 96.26 -46.28 -27.88
C VAL A 842 97.30 -45.29 -27.28
N TRP A 843 98.15 -45.83 -26.48
CA TRP A 843 99.55 -45.38 -26.26
C TRP A 843 100.23 -46.42 -25.35
N GLY A 844 100.95 -47.33 -25.96
CA GLY A 844 101.83 -48.23 -25.28
C GLY A 844 102.71 -48.97 -26.34
N SER A 845 103.98 -48.70 -26.19
CA SER A 845 105.15 -49.45 -26.66
C SER A 845 105.67 -49.06 -28.05
N GLN A 846 106.75 -48.43 -28.20
CA GLN A 846 108.14 -48.98 -28.37
C GLN A 846 109.11 -47.87 -28.68
N PRO A 847 110.39 -48.31 -28.69
CA PRO A 847 111.31 -48.86 -27.69
C PRO A 847 112.25 -47.84 -27.21
#